data_79670f21aa77560f68164394c82b6afd
#
_entry.id   79670f21aa77560f68164394c82b6afd
#
_cell.length_a   1.000
_cell.length_b   1.000
_cell.length_c   1.000
_cell.angle_alpha   90.00
_cell.angle_beta   90.00
_cell.angle_gamma   90.00
#
_symmetry.space_group_name_H-M   'P 1'
#
loop_
_entity.id
_entity.type
_entity.pdbx_description
1 polymer ?
#
loop_
_entity_poly.entity_id
_entity_poly.type
_entity_poly.pdbx_seq_one_letter_code
_entity_poly.pdbx_strand_id
1 'polypeptide(L)'
;MIKFRFSKIINFFILFLIACLNSRAQHIDSLLNIMDVNYPQEKMHLHLDKTYYNPGETIWFKAYIATDNLPGALSKTCYAELLDEKGSILQRKMMPVLESGAASNFELPDTLHSNKLFIRAYTSWMLNFDSSLVYLQPIHIIPLKSALKKAPLVSTFTLTLFPEGGDMVQDINSIVAFKATDQDGTPVAVSGIIADDKNKQITSFSSVHDGMGYFAILPLLNEKYKAVWKDKKGLQHETPLPAAKTAGLVLNVINTGNRINYTLTRPDNVPQTFANYYVIAQMQQRLVYSAKINLTKSATVTAPIPTDSLPNGVLQLTIFNAAQQPVAERIVFINNNTYFFNTDLHAVEKNFNKRGRNVLQVDVGDNLMANLSISVTDGSINPVTNNEDNIYTQFLLTNDLKGYVFNPAYYFSSDADSVKQNLDLVMMTNGWRRFKWEDVLAEKWPVITLKPEKFLSIKGKVLGLSALQLNGKGLTGIIKTKNGASEFLTIPMTRDGQFKLDNLYFFDTAKLYYQFNNDKDKVLTSSASFTFNNSFIKSPLPPYSLLSTLYAPQKADSVILLRSSNLARLQRDQTERNRVQTLSTVIIKAKQKSLKEKMDADYTSGFFSGGDGYTFTTDDDPFAKSAQSVFSYLQGKVAGLQISTQGQGEATWRGSATSLFLNESTTDVSQLQNINMNDVAMIKVFRPPFFGAMGGGAGGAIAVYTKKGAAANSSFKGLDFTNLLGYSVIKQFYSPNYETTNDASIGDYRTTLYWNPYILLDKNTRRVTLPFYNSDNCKKLRVIIEGVNELGQLTREEKTFE
;
A
#
# COMPACT_ATOMS: atom_id res chain seq x y z
N MET A 1 62.41 0.65 -40.22
CA MET A 1 61.64 -0.20 -39.27
C MET A 1 61.04 0.56 -38.09
N ILE A 2 61.48 1.76 -37.79
CA ILE A 2 60.96 2.53 -36.56
C ILE A 2 59.64 3.28 -36.83
N LYS A 3 59.36 3.75 -38.08
CA LYS A 3 58.10 4.47 -38.38
C LYS A 3 56.83 3.59 -38.34
N PHE A 4 56.92 2.28 -38.52
CA PHE A 4 55.77 1.36 -38.54
C PHE A 4 55.32 0.96 -37.13
N ARG A 5 56.16 1.06 -36.12
CA ARG A 5 55.79 0.79 -34.69
C ARG A 5 55.06 1.96 -34.02
N PHE A 6 55.41 3.19 -34.41
CA PHE A 6 54.76 4.37 -33.82
C PHE A 6 53.27 4.51 -34.24
N SER A 7 52.97 4.21 -35.52
CA SER A 7 51.59 4.23 -36.04
C SER A 7 50.68 3.22 -35.37
N LYS A 8 51.18 2.02 -35.05
CA LYS A 8 50.38 0.99 -34.31
C LYS A 8 50.13 1.34 -32.84
N ILE A 9 51.08 2.01 -32.21
CA ILE A 9 50.93 2.46 -30.82
C ILE A 9 49.92 3.62 -30.74
N ILE A 10 49.96 4.56 -31.69
CA ILE A 10 48.99 5.66 -31.78
C ILE A 10 47.58 5.11 -32.05
N ASN A 11 47.44 4.19 -33.00
CA ASN A 11 46.13 3.54 -33.26
C ASN A 11 45.62 2.73 -32.08
N PHE A 12 46.51 2.06 -31.34
CA PHE A 12 46.10 1.34 -30.13
C PHE A 12 45.68 2.29 -28.99
N PHE A 13 46.38 3.44 -28.87
CA PHE A 13 46.02 4.49 -27.92
C PHE A 13 44.69 5.19 -28.28
N ILE A 14 44.47 5.43 -29.59
CA ILE A 14 43.21 5.99 -30.10
C ILE A 14 42.07 4.98 -29.91
N LEU A 15 42.28 3.67 -30.17
CA LEU A 15 41.27 2.62 -29.89
C LEU A 15 40.99 2.47 -28.40
N PHE A 16 42.02 2.57 -27.55
CA PHE A 16 41.89 2.53 -26.09
C PHE A 16 41.17 3.79 -25.58
N LEU A 17 41.44 4.97 -26.13
CA LEU A 17 40.71 6.20 -25.79
C LEU A 17 39.23 6.14 -26.22
N ILE A 18 38.97 5.56 -27.41
CA ILE A 18 37.58 5.34 -27.89
C ILE A 18 36.88 4.30 -27.05
N ALA A 19 37.54 3.23 -26.58
CA ALA A 19 37.00 2.26 -25.68
C ALA A 19 36.69 2.84 -24.28
N CYS A 20 37.60 3.73 -23.77
CA CYS A 20 37.36 4.44 -22.51
C CYS A 20 36.24 5.49 -22.61
N LEU A 21 35.95 6.05 -23.79
CA LEU A 21 34.85 6.99 -23.98
C LEU A 21 33.46 6.33 -24.02
N ASN A 22 33.41 5.05 -24.43
CA ASN A 22 32.17 4.28 -24.40
C ASN A 22 31.85 3.69 -23.02
N SER A 23 32.84 3.55 -22.13
CA SER A 23 32.64 2.96 -20.78
C SER A 23 31.88 3.85 -19.80
N ARG A 24 31.77 5.16 -20.05
CA ARG A 24 31.23 6.12 -19.06
C ARG A 24 29.72 6.26 -19.07
N ALA A 25 29.04 6.14 -20.21
CA ALA A 25 27.55 6.07 -20.22
C ALA A 25 27.06 4.70 -19.74
N GLN A 26 27.81 3.63 -20.03
CA GLN A 26 27.56 2.29 -19.48
C GLN A 26 27.71 2.23 -17.96
N HIS A 27 28.45 3.15 -17.34
CA HIS A 27 28.60 3.18 -15.89
C HIS A 27 27.31 3.61 -15.19
N ILE A 28 26.65 4.71 -15.62
CA ILE A 28 25.39 5.17 -15.00
C ILE A 28 24.26 4.14 -15.20
N ASP A 29 24.19 3.54 -16.39
CA ASP A 29 23.25 2.46 -16.66
C ASP A 29 23.48 1.25 -15.73
N SER A 30 24.74 0.84 -15.55
CA SER A 30 25.12 -0.22 -14.62
C SER A 30 24.73 0.12 -13.17
N LEU A 31 24.91 1.36 -12.73
CA LEU A 31 24.52 1.79 -11.37
C LEU A 31 23.00 1.76 -11.18
N LEU A 32 22.23 2.22 -12.15
CA LEU A 32 20.77 2.13 -12.11
C LEU A 32 20.29 0.67 -12.09
N ASN A 33 20.91 -0.20 -12.91
CA ASN A 33 20.59 -1.62 -12.91
C ASN A 33 20.90 -2.30 -11.55
N ILE A 34 21.99 -1.90 -10.89
CA ILE A 34 22.29 -2.36 -9.52
C ILE A 34 21.18 -1.94 -8.56
N MET A 35 20.67 -0.71 -8.68
CA MET A 35 19.56 -0.23 -7.87
C MET A 35 18.27 -1.01 -8.12
N ASP A 36 17.90 -1.18 -9.39
CA ASP A 36 16.68 -1.91 -9.78
C ASP A 36 16.70 -3.35 -9.28
N VAL A 37 17.80 -4.06 -9.48
CA VAL A 37 17.89 -5.49 -9.13
C VAL A 37 18.08 -5.75 -7.64
N ASN A 38 18.93 -4.96 -6.97
CA ASN A 38 19.31 -5.25 -5.58
C ASN A 38 18.52 -4.45 -4.53
N TYR A 39 17.91 -3.33 -4.94
CA TYR A 39 17.20 -2.41 -4.06
C TYR A 39 15.81 -2.01 -4.59
N PRO A 40 15.00 -2.97 -5.09
CA PRO A 40 13.66 -2.65 -5.57
C PRO A 40 12.83 -2.05 -4.44
N GLN A 41 12.05 -1.01 -4.72
CA GLN A 41 11.33 -0.26 -3.71
C GLN A 41 9.84 -0.58 -3.75
N GLU A 42 9.31 -0.98 -2.61
CA GLU A 42 7.87 -1.17 -2.44
C GLU A 42 7.15 0.19 -2.30
N LYS A 43 5.96 0.28 -2.88
CA LYS A 43 5.00 1.38 -2.72
C LYS A 43 3.75 0.85 -2.04
N MET A 44 3.06 1.71 -1.31
CA MET A 44 1.86 1.34 -0.57
C MET A 44 0.77 2.40 -0.73
N HIS A 45 -0.48 1.92 -0.80
CA HIS A 45 -1.68 2.73 -0.72
C HIS A 45 -2.69 2.07 0.21
N LEU A 46 -3.43 2.85 0.99
CA LEU A 46 -4.52 2.38 1.84
C LEU A 46 -5.87 2.89 1.32
N HIS A 47 -6.73 1.95 0.92
CA HIS A 47 -8.15 2.24 0.73
C HIS A 47 -8.85 2.19 2.09
N LEU A 48 -9.39 3.32 2.53
CA LEU A 48 -10.18 3.46 3.75
C LEU A 48 -11.67 3.39 3.43
N ASP A 49 -12.49 2.91 4.35
CA ASP A 49 -13.94 2.88 4.15
C ASP A 49 -14.58 4.27 4.04
N LYS A 50 -14.01 5.29 4.68
CA LYS A 50 -14.46 6.70 4.61
C LYS A 50 -13.36 7.68 5.03
N THR A 51 -13.64 8.98 4.93
CA THR A 51 -12.66 10.05 5.18
C THR A 51 -12.72 10.60 6.60
N TYR A 52 -13.93 10.66 7.21
CA TYR A 52 -14.18 11.24 8.52
C TYR A 52 -14.72 10.20 9.49
N TYR A 53 -14.22 10.22 10.71
CA TYR A 53 -14.60 9.27 11.75
C TYR A 53 -15.02 9.98 13.04
N ASN A 54 -15.96 9.39 13.75
CA ASN A 54 -16.29 9.80 15.12
C ASN A 54 -15.58 8.86 16.13
N PRO A 55 -15.30 9.34 17.35
CA PRO A 55 -14.90 8.47 18.43
C PRO A 55 -15.88 7.29 18.58
N GLY A 56 -15.37 6.09 18.85
CA GLY A 56 -16.15 4.86 18.93
C GLY A 56 -16.39 4.14 17.60
N GLU A 57 -16.07 4.75 16.46
CA GLU A 57 -16.17 4.08 15.17
C GLU A 57 -14.95 3.20 14.87
N THR A 58 -15.08 2.34 13.88
CA THR A 58 -13.99 1.51 13.36
C THR A 58 -13.51 2.06 12.03
N ILE A 59 -12.22 2.26 11.89
CA ILE A 59 -11.56 2.54 10.60
C ILE A 59 -11.29 1.20 9.94
N TRP A 60 -11.93 0.95 8.81
CA TRP A 60 -11.67 -0.22 7.98
C TRP A 60 -10.72 0.16 6.86
N PHE A 61 -9.75 -0.70 6.58
CA PHE A 61 -8.79 -0.41 5.51
C PHE A 61 -8.24 -1.66 4.84
N LYS A 62 -7.81 -1.47 3.60
CA LYS A 62 -7.00 -2.39 2.84
C LYS A 62 -5.76 -1.68 2.32
N ALA A 63 -4.60 -2.23 2.61
CA ALA A 63 -3.35 -1.83 1.99
C ALA A 63 -3.16 -2.56 0.67
N TYR A 64 -2.82 -1.82 -0.38
CA TYR A 64 -2.30 -2.32 -1.65
C TYR A 64 -0.80 -2.09 -1.67
N ILE A 65 -0.04 -3.09 -2.10
CA ILE A 65 1.42 -3.04 -2.10
C ILE A 65 1.91 -3.45 -3.48
N ALA A 66 2.76 -2.63 -4.06
CA ALA A 66 3.37 -2.88 -5.36
C ALA A 66 4.88 -2.71 -5.28
N THR A 67 5.60 -3.45 -6.10
CA THR A 67 7.03 -3.25 -6.37
C THR A 67 7.15 -2.82 -7.83
N ASP A 68 7.79 -1.68 -8.09
CA ASP A 68 7.93 -1.11 -9.45
C ASP A 68 6.60 -0.99 -10.21
N ASN A 69 5.54 -0.59 -9.52
CA ASN A 69 4.15 -0.51 -10.01
C ASN A 69 3.55 -1.84 -10.47
N LEU A 70 4.20 -2.98 -10.21
CA LEU A 70 3.63 -4.30 -10.45
C LEU A 70 3.08 -4.88 -9.16
N PRO A 71 1.96 -5.63 -9.21
CA PRO A 71 1.49 -6.36 -8.07
C PRO A 71 2.51 -7.46 -7.73
N GLY A 72 2.70 -7.71 -6.48
CA GLY A 72 3.71 -8.65 -6.02
C GLY A 72 4.64 -7.98 -5.01
N ALA A 73 4.20 -7.98 -3.76
CA ALA A 73 5.04 -7.52 -2.68
C ALA A 73 6.20 -8.50 -2.46
N LEU A 74 7.41 -7.95 -2.33
CA LEU A 74 8.56 -8.69 -1.85
C LEU A 74 8.31 -9.21 -0.44
N SER A 75 7.68 -8.37 0.38
CA SER A 75 7.34 -8.65 1.77
C SER A 75 5.99 -9.35 1.87
N LYS A 76 5.89 -10.39 2.69
CA LYS A 76 4.63 -11.09 2.99
C LYS A 76 4.01 -10.66 4.34
N THR A 77 4.58 -9.65 4.98
CA THR A 77 4.08 -9.05 6.22
C THR A 77 4.02 -7.54 6.08
N CYS A 78 2.88 -6.97 6.42
CA CYS A 78 2.61 -5.53 6.42
C CYS A 78 2.28 -5.07 7.84
N TYR A 79 2.77 -3.91 8.20
CA TYR A 79 2.50 -3.24 9.48
C TYR A 79 1.69 -1.98 9.24
N ALA A 80 0.68 -1.76 10.06
CA ALA A 80 -0.05 -0.49 10.11
C ALA A 80 -0.14 -0.01 11.55
N GLU A 81 0.06 1.29 11.76
CA GLU A 81 0.05 1.94 13.07
C GLU A 81 -0.86 3.16 13.04
N LEU A 82 -1.72 3.25 14.03
CA LEU A 82 -2.53 4.43 14.29
C LEU A 82 -1.76 5.33 15.26
N LEU A 83 -1.50 6.56 14.85
CA LEU A 83 -0.67 7.53 15.59
C LEU A 83 -1.52 8.73 16.03
N ASP A 84 -1.16 9.31 17.18
CA ASP A 84 -1.66 10.62 17.59
C ASP A 84 -0.93 11.78 16.86
N GLU A 85 -1.31 13.02 17.17
CA GLU A 85 -0.70 14.23 16.59
C GLU A 85 0.79 14.39 16.96
N LYS A 86 1.27 13.70 17.98
CA LYS A 86 2.66 13.71 18.43
C LYS A 86 3.47 12.55 17.85
N GLY A 87 2.81 11.66 17.09
CA GLY A 87 3.42 10.47 16.52
C GLY A 87 3.51 9.29 17.48
N SER A 88 2.85 9.35 18.65
CA SER A 88 2.77 8.21 19.57
C SER A 88 1.86 7.13 19.00
N ILE A 89 2.28 5.87 19.11
CA ILE A 89 1.51 4.74 18.59
C ILE A 89 0.36 4.43 19.54
N LEU A 90 -0.87 4.61 19.06
CA LEU A 90 -2.09 4.23 19.80
C LEU A 90 -2.43 2.77 19.60
N GLN A 91 -2.34 2.28 18.38
CA GLN A 91 -2.59 0.90 18.00
C GLN A 91 -1.62 0.47 16.91
N ARG A 92 -1.28 -0.81 16.88
CA ARG A 92 -0.48 -1.43 15.82
C ARG A 92 -1.14 -2.70 15.34
N LYS A 93 -1.16 -2.88 14.03
CA LYS A 93 -1.64 -4.09 13.35
C LYS A 93 -0.53 -4.68 12.51
N MET A 94 -0.50 -5.99 12.48
CA MET A 94 0.42 -6.78 11.69
C MET A 94 -0.41 -7.75 10.86
N MET A 95 -0.23 -7.69 9.56
CA MET A 95 -1.12 -8.33 8.59
C MET A 95 -0.34 -9.16 7.60
N PRO A 96 -0.84 -10.33 7.18
CA PRO A 96 -0.29 -11.04 6.04
C PRO A 96 -0.61 -10.29 4.75
N VAL A 97 0.34 -10.28 3.83
CA VAL A 97 0.15 -9.76 2.46
C VAL A 97 -0.23 -10.92 1.56
N LEU A 98 -1.46 -10.89 1.05
CA LEU A 98 -2.03 -11.87 0.14
C LEU A 98 -2.45 -11.17 -1.15
N GLU A 99 -2.06 -11.70 -2.31
CA GLU A 99 -2.38 -11.12 -3.62
C GLU A 99 -2.13 -9.59 -3.66
N SER A 100 -0.98 -9.16 -3.15
CA SER A 100 -0.57 -7.75 -3.06
C SER A 100 -1.45 -6.88 -2.16
N GLY A 101 -2.30 -7.46 -1.33
CA GLY A 101 -3.18 -6.76 -0.42
C GLY A 101 -3.06 -7.26 1.02
N ALA A 102 -3.30 -6.36 1.97
CA ALA A 102 -3.40 -6.67 3.39
C ALA A 102 -4.53 -5.85 4.01
N ALA A 103 -5.46 -6.47 4.71
CA ALA A 103 -6.61 -5.76 5.27
C ALA A 103 -6.67 -5.89 6.78
N SER A 104 -7.16 -4.83 7.44
CA SER A 104 -7.40 -4.81 8.89
C SER A 104 -8.33 -3.67 9.28
N ASN A 105 -8.34 -3.35 10.57
CA ASN A 105 -9.14 -2.28 11.13
C ASN A 105 -8.48 -1.66 12.37
N PHE A 106 -8.83 -0.40 12.67
CA PHE A 106 -8.55 0.24 13.95
C PHE A 106 -9.86 0.62 14.64
N GLU A 107 -10.00 0.27 15.89
CA GLU A 107 -11.17 0.67 16.72
C GLU A 107 -10.82 1.96 17.46
N LEU A 108 -11.58 3.02 17.20
CA LEU A 108 -11.38 4.29 17.88
C LEU A 108 -12.02 4.25 19.28
N PRO A 109 -11.28 4.66 20.32
CA PRO A 109 -11.87 4.77 21.66
C PRO A 109 -13.00 5.81 21.69
N ASP A 110 -14.06 5.54 22.44
CA ASP A 110 -15.15 6.51 22.68
C ASP A 110 -14.66 7.78 23.37
N THR A 111 -13.57 7.68 24.12
CA THR A 111 -12.93 8.78 24.88
C THR A 111 -11.93 9.58 24.08
N LEU A 112 -11.86 9.36 22.76
CA LEU A 112 -10.90 10.07 21.91
C LEU A 112 -11.24 11.56 21.82
N HIS A 113 -10.28 12.41 22.17
CA HIS A 113 -10.41 13.89 22.15
C HIS A 113 -9.63 14.55 21.02
N SER A 114 -8.74 13.82 20.35
CA SER A 114 -7.98 14.36 19.20
C SER A 114 -8.90 14.56 18.01
N ASN A 115 -8.67 15.63 17.26
CA ASN A 115 -9.38 15.89 16.00
C ASN A 115 -8.60 15.39 14.77
N LYS A 116 -7.37 14.92 14.96
CA LYS A 116 -6.51 14.42 13.90
C LYS A 116 -5.66 13.25 14.39
N LEU A 117 -5.71 12.17 13.66
CA LEU A 117 -4.84 11.01 13.84
C LEU A 117 -4.07 10.77 12.53
N PHE A 118 -3.13 9.86 12.56
CA PHE A 118 -2.42 9.43 11.35
C PHE A 118 -2.40 7.91 11.29
N ILE A 119 -2.50 7.37 10.08
CA ILE A 119 -2.15 5.99 9.81
C ILE A 119 -0.80 5.97 9.11
N ARG A 120 0.14 5.26 9.70
CA ARG A 120 1.43 4.92 9.10
C ARG A 120 1.41 3.45 8.72
N ALA A 121 1.82 3.12 7.49
CA ALA A 121 1.89 1.73 7.06
C ALA A 121 3.17 1.45 6.29
N TYR A 122 3.74 0.26 6.46
CA TYR A 122 5.03 -0.12 5.90
C TYR A 122 5.23 -1.65 5.93
N THR A 123 6.22 -2.09 5.15
CA THR A 123 6.81 -3.42 5.26
C THR A 123 8.19 -3.31 5.93
N SER A 124 8.75 -4.41 6.40
CA SER A 124 10.12 -4.40 6.94
C SER A 124 11.15 -3.96 5.90
N TRP A 125 10.93 -4.34 4.63
CA TRP A 125 11.80 -3.97 3.52
C TRP A 125 11.85 -2.46 3.28
N MET A 126 10.72 -1.77 3.34
CA MET A 126 10.65 -0.31 3.17
C MET A 126 11.52 0.45 4.18
N LEU A 127 11.78 -0.11 5.35
CA LEU A 127 12.55 0.54 6.41
C LEU A 127 14.07 0.59 6.16
N ASN A 128 14.58 -0.07 5.13
CA ASN A 128 15.97 0.06 4.71
C ASN A 128 16.24 1.35 3.91
N PHE A 129 15.17 2.05 3.51
CA PHE A 129 15.23 3.25 2.69
C PHE A 129 14.86 4.50 3.50
N ASP A 130 14.76 5.64 2.82
CA ASP A 130 14.36 6.89 3.45
C ASP A 130 12.99 6.76 4.14
N SER A 131 12.91 7.23 5.37
CA SER A 131 11.67 7.18 6.17
C SER A 131 10.50 7.95 5.53
N SER A 132 10.77 8.88 4.62
CA SER A 132 9.74 9.58 3.86
C SER A 132 9.00 8.67 2.87
N LEU A 133 9.55 7.50 2.53
CA LEU A 133 8.92 6.52 1.64
C LEU A 133 7.87 5.66 2.34
N VAL A 134 7.80 5.71 3.66
CA VAL A 134 6.76 5.05 4.45
C VAL A 134 5.41 5.74 4.19
N TYR A 135 4.38 4.94 3.98
CA TYR A 135 3.03 5.48 3.80
C TYR A 135 2.54 6.20 5.06
N LEU A 136 2.03 7.42 4.88
CA LEU A 136 1.49 8.22 5.96
C LEU A 136 0.26 8.98 5.46
N GLN A 137 -0.88 8.80 6.15
CA GLN A 137 -2.14 9.47 5.82
C GLN A 137 -2.78 10.08 7.08
N PRO A 138 -3.23 11.34 7.03
CA PRO A 138 -4.02 11.94 8.09
C PRO A 138 -5.43 11.37 8.12
N ILE A 139 -5.96 11.16 9.32
CA ILE A 139 -7.33 10.72 9.59
C ILE A 139 -8.06 11.82 10.36
N HIS A 140 -9.18 12.26 9.80
CA HIS A 140 -9.98 13.31 10.40
C HIS A 140 -10.97 12.75 11.41
N ILE A 141 -10.84 13.21 12.65
CA ILE A 141 -11.74 12.83 13.74
C ILE A 141 -12.69 13.99 14.03
N ILE A 142 -13.98 13.72 14.06
CA ILE A 142 -15.00 14.68 14.41
C ILE A 142 -15.15 14.68 15.92
N PRO A 143 -14.70 15.71 16.65
CA PRO A 143 -14.74 15.71 18.11
C PRO A 143 -16.17 15.82 18.63
N LEU A 144 -16.49 15.08 19.69
CA LEU A 144 -17.83 15.06 20.30
C LEU A 144 -18.22 16.35 21.02
N LYS A 145 -17.24 17.10 21.46
CA LYS A 145 -17.40 18.45 22.02
C LYS A 145 -16.62 19.39 21.15
N SER A 146 -17.21 20.55 20.81
CA SER A 146 -16.50 21.62 20.13
C SER A 146 -15.21 21.90 20.92
N ALA A 147 -14.07 21.57 20.33
CA ALA A 147 -12.79 21.92 20.91
C ALA A 147 -12.83 23.45 21.15
N LEU A 148 -12.45 23.89 22.34
CA LEU A 148 -12.28 25.30 22.66
C LEU A 148 -11.55 25.97 21.48
N LYS A 149 -12.18 26.97 20.89
CA LYS A 149 -11.59 27.73 19.77
C LYS A 149 -10.18 28.15 20.22
N LYS A 150 -9.15 27.47 19.68
CA LYS A 150 -7.77 27.96 19.81
C LYS A 150 -7.77 29.39 19.26
N ALA A 151 -7.15 30.32 19.99
CA ALA A 151 -6.95 31.70 19.53
C ALA A 151 -6.41 31.64 18.09
N PRO A 152 -6.88 32.47 17.16
CA PRO A 152 -6.41 32.49 15.80
C PRO A 152 -4.90 32.72 15.81
N LEU A 153 -4.13 31.69 15.42
CA LEU A 153 -2.69 31.82 15.18
C LEU A 153 -2.51 32.88 14.08
N VAL A 154 -1.54 33.79 14.27
CA VAL A 154 -1.16 34.74 13.22
C VAL A 154 -0.75 33.87 12.00
N SER A 155 -1.50 33.99 10.91
CA SER A 155 -1.18 33.26 9.69
C SER A 155 0.13 33.78 9.11
N THR A 156 1.10 32.92 8.95
CA THR A 156 2.35 33.17 8.23
C THR A 156 2.24 32.60 6.82
N PHE A 157 2.81 33.32 5.87
CA PHE A 157 2.78 32.90 4.46
C PHE A 157 4.19 32.78 3.94
N THR A 158 4.45 31.79 3.11
CA THR A 158 5.76 31.51 2.51
C THR A 158 5.62 31.39 1.01
N LEU A 159 6.48 32.08 0.27
CA LEU A 159 6.67 31.95 -1.17
C LEU A 159 8.02 31.26 -1.41
N THR A 160 8.01 30.10 -2.01
CA THR A 160 9.22 29.36 -2.39
C THR A 160 9.39 29.41 -3.89
N LEU A 161 10.62 29.63 -4.35
CA LEU A 161 10.97 29.82 -5.76
C LEU A 161 11.83 28.63 -6.24
N PHE A 162 11.50 28.13 -7.43
CA PHE A 162 12.12 26.93 -8.03
C PHE A 162 12.54 27.23 -9.47
N PRO A 163 13.81 27.63 -9.72
CA PRO A 163 14.31 27.71 -11.08
C PRO A 163 14.21 26.34 -11.77
N GLU A 164 13.67 26.32 -12.98
CA GLU A 164 13.56 25.08 -13.76
C GLU A 164 14.95 24.50 -14.06
N GLY A 165 15.14 23.21 -13.80
CA GLY A 165 16.44 22.55 -13.87
C GLY A 165 17.34 22.77 -12.66
N GLY A 166 16.97 23.64 -11.70
CA GLY A 166 17.65 23.88 -10.42
C GLY A 166 18.32 25.24 -10.31
N ASP A 167 18.96 25.77 -11.35
CA ASP A 167 19.71 27.00 -11.31
C ASP A 167 19.25 28.00 -12.38
N MET A 168 19.28 29.28 -12.05
CA MET A 168 19.32 30.36 -13.04
C MET A 168 20.76 30.61 -13.48
N VAL A 169 20.95 30.95 -14.75
CA VAL A 169 22.25 31.30 -15.30
C VAL A 169 22.19 32.70 -15.91
N GLN A 170 23.22 33.53 -15.69
CA GLN A 170 23.32 34.89 -16.21
C GLN A 170 23.24 34.91 -17.73
N ASP A 171 22.57 35.90 -18.27
CA ASP A 171 22.35 36.16 -19.69
C ASP A 171 21.58 35.03 -20.43
N ILE A 172 20.93 34.12 -19.68
CA ILE A 172 20.06 33.09 -20.24
C ILE A 172 18.65 33.21 -19.64
N ASN A 173 17.65 33.25 -20.52
CA ASN A 173 16.27 33.30 -20.11
C ASN A 173 15.92 32.03 -19.33
N SER A 174 15.49 32.16 -18.08
CA SER A 174 15.19 31.09 -17.14
C SER A 174 13.72 31.16 -16.75
N ILE A 175 13.09 29.98 -16.67
CA ILE A 175 11.75 29.82 -16.08
C ILE A 175 11.93 29.58 -14.58
N VAL A 176 11.17 30.31 -13.77
CA VAL A 176 11.15 30.14 -12.31
C VAL A 176 9.73 29.83 -11.89
N ALA A 177 9.50 28.62 -11.43
CA ALA A 177 8.24 28.24 -10.80
C ALA A 177 8.22 28.71 -9.35
N PHE A 178 7.03 28.85 -8.80
CA PHE A 178 6.86 29.22 -7.40
C PHE A 178 5.69 28.48 -6.76
N LYS A 179 5.74 28.34 -5.43
CA LYS A 179 4.69 27.77 -4.61
C LYS A 179 4.49 28.62 -3.37
N ALA A 180 3.26 29.11 -3.16
CA ALA A 180 2.87 29.90 -2.00
C ALA A 180 1.97 29.08 -1.08
N THR A 181 2.32 28.98 0.22
CA THR A 181 1.57 28.24 1.23
C THR A 181 1.48 29.02 2.54
N ASP A 182 0.47 28.69 3.35
CA ASP A 182 0.45 29.09 4.75
C ASP A 182 1.29 28.13 5.63
N GLN A 183 1.31 28.38 6.94
CA GLN A 183 2.05 27.57 7.92
C GLN A 183 1.58 26.10 8.00
N ASP A 184 0.38 25.80 7.54
CA ASP A 184 -0.19 24.46 7.52
C ASP A 184 0.02 23.75 6.17
N GLY A 185 0.76 24.39 5.23
CA GLY A 185 0.96 23.89 3.88
C GLY A 185 -0.23 24.08 2.95
N THR A 186 -1.28 24.81 3.39
CA THR A 186 -2.43 25.12 2.53
C THR A 186 -2.03 26.12 1.45
N PRO A 187 -2.38 25.89 0.18
CA PRO A 187 -2.09 26.81 -0.90
C PRO A 187 -2.69 28.21 -0.67
N VAL A 188 -1.94 29.21 -1.06
CA VAL A 188 -2.36 30.63 -0.97
C VAL A 188 -2.19 31.27 -2.35
N ALA A 189 -3.27 31.81 -2.89
CA ALA A 189 -3.18 32.61 -4.12
C ALA A 189 -2.41 33.92 -3.83
N VAL A 190 -1.40 34.16 -4.67
CA VAL A 190 -0.54 35.36 -4.57
C VAL A 190 -0.36 36.01 -5.93
N SER A 191 -0.10 37.30 -5.93
CA SER A 191 0.33 38.05 -7.10
C SER A 191 1.37 39.08 -6.70
N GLY A 192 2.27 39.42 -7.61
CA GLY A 192 3.34 40.32 -7.33
C GLY A 192 4.19 40.66 -8.55
N ILE A 193 5.31 41.29 -8.27
CA ILE A 193 6.32 41.64 -9.27
C ILE A 193 7.67 41.07 -8.87
N ILE A 194 8.49 40.81 -9.86
CA ILE A 194 9.92 40.59 -9.68
C ILE A 194 10.61 41.95 -9.90
N ALA A 195 11.41 42.36 -8.93
CA ALA A 195 12.16 43.62 -8.97
C ALA A 195 13.65 43.36 -8.78
N ASP A 196 14.47 44.25 -9.33
CA ASP A 196 15.91 44.30 -9.07
C ASP A 196 16.23 44.96 -7.71
N ASP A 197 17.49 45.11 -7.39
CA ASP A 197 17.98 45.74 -6.18
C ASP A 197 17.64 47.24 -6.08
N LYS A 198 17.33 47.89 -7.21
CA LYS A 198 16.88 49.28 -7.32
C LYS A 198 15.35 49.44 -7.28
N ASN A 199 14.64 48.34 -7.03
CA ASN A 199 13.17 48.26 -7.05
C ASN A 199 12.53 48.52 -8.42
N LYS A 200 13.28 48.37 -9.52
CA LYS A 200 12.74 48.45 -10.87
C LYS A 200 12.02 47.12 -11.16
N GLN A 201 10.79 47.18 -11.63
CA GLN A 201 10.03 46.03 -12.04
C GLN A 201 10.65 45.38 -13.28
N ILE A 202 10.89 44.09 -13.20
CA ILE A 202 11.39 43.23 -14.29
C ILE A 202 10.25 42.49 -14.96
N THR A 203 9.42 41.79 -14.17
CA THR A 203 8.23 41.06 -14.66
C THR A 203 7.18 41.01 -13.54
N SER A 204 5.98 40.54 -13.88
CA SER A 204 4.91 40.25 -12.90
C SER A 204 4.61 38.76 -12.85
N PHE A 205 4.02 38.33 -11.75
CA PHE A 205 3.59 36.94 -11.59
C PHE A 205 2.28 36.85 -10.82
N SER A 206 1.55 35.76 -11.05
CA SER A 206 0.34 35.43 -10.29
C SER A 206 0.17 33.93 -10.21
N SER A 207 -0.45 33.47 -9.13
CA SER A 207 -0.78 32.05 -8.97
C SER A 207 -1.75 31.60 -10.07
N VAL A 208 -1.45 30.44 -10.66
CA VAL A 208 -2.25 29.77 -11.69
C VAL A 208 -3.15 28.71 -11.05
N HIS A 209 -2.58 27.85 -10.21
CA HIS A 209 -3.28 26.75 -9.58
C HIS A 209 -2.67 26.47 -8.19
N ASP A 210 -3.52 26.31 -7.17
CA ASP A 210 -3.14 25.91 -5.80
C ASP A 210 -1.87 26.62 -5.28
N GLY A 211 -1.83 27.97 -5.41
CA GLY A 211 -0.71 28.77 -4.94
C GLY A 211 0.55 28.65 -5.82
N MET A 212 0.51 27.85 -6.88
CA MET A 212 1.63 27.66 -7.80
C MET A 212 1.47 28.52 -9.05
N GLY A 213 2.57 28.81 -9.68
CA GLY A 213 2.69 29.50 -10.96
C GLY A 213 4.15 29.58 -11.40
N TYR A 214 4.41 30.30 -12.45
CA TYR A 214 5.75 30.51 -12.95
C TYR A 214 5.89 31.89 -13.62
N PHE A 215 7.13 32.32 -13.82
CA PHE A 215 7.50 33.51 -14.58
C PHE A 215 8.81 33.28 -15.30
N ALA A 216 9.05 34.05 -16.37
CA ALA A 216 10.32 34.08 -17.06
C ALA A 216 11.14 35.28 -16.57
N ILE A 217 12.47 35.09 -16.48
CA ILE A 217 13.43 36.14 -16.15
C ILE A 217 14.71 35.93 -16.91
N LEU A 218 15.30 37.05 -17.39
CA LEU A 218 16.66 37.09 -17.91
C LEU A 218 17.58 37.72 -16.84
N PRO A 219 18.29 36.88 -16.06
CA PRO A 219 19.16 37.40 -15.01
C PRO A 219 20.39 38.06 -15.60
N LEU A 220 20.66 39.32 -15.20
CA LEU A 220 21.84 40.09 -15.66
C LEU A 220 23.01 39.87 -14.70
N LEU A 221 24.23 40.16 -15.22
CA LEU A 221 25.46 40.01 -14.47
C LEU A 221 25.45 40.89 -13.20
N ASN A 222 25.79 40.28 -12.06
CA ASN A 222 25.88 40.94 -10.74
C ASN A 222 24.57 41.57 -10.22
N GLU A 223 23.44 41.35 -10.87
CA GLU A 223 22.15 41.84 -10.36
C GLU A 223 21.49 40.84 -9.40
N LYS A 224 20.83 41.36 -8.37
CA LYS A 224 20.02 40.58 -7.44
C LYS A 224 18.57 40.93 -7.67
N TYR A 225 17.75 39.93 -7.50
CA TYR A 225 16.30 40.02 -7.73
C TYR A 225 15.53 39.58 -6.50
N LYS A 226 14.35 40.18 -6.30
CA LYS A 226 13.40 39.81 -5.25
C LYS A 226 11.97 39.75 -5.82
N ALA A 227 11.18 38.87 -5.31
CA ALA A 227 9.73 38.86 -5.49
C ALA A 227 9.11 39.78 -4.45
N VAL A 228 8.35 40.77 -4.87
CA VAL A 228 7.54 41.66 -4.02
C VAL A 228 6.09 41.28 -4.27
N TRP A 229 5.43 40.72 -3.25
CA TRP A 229 4.13 40.07 -3.43
C TRP A 229 3.17 40.39 -2.29
N LYS A 230 1.88 40.25 -2.52
CA LYS A 230 0.83 40.46 -1.53
C LYS A 230 0.15 39.13 -1.20
N ASP A 231 -0.08 38.94 0.10
CA ASP A 231 -0.90 37.84 0.59
C ASP A 231 -2.40 38.13 0.43
N LYS A 232 -3.23 37.14 0.77
CA LYS A 232 -4.69 37.29 0.73
C LYS A 232 -5.28 38.33 1.67
N LYS A 233 -4.48 38.88 2.60
CA LYS A 233 -4.84 39.97 3.51
C LYS A 233 -4.39 41.32 2.98
N GLY A 234 -3.68 41.35 1.84
CA GLY A 234 -3.13 42.55 1.23
C GLY A 234 -1.81 43.00 1.82
N LEU A 235 -1.23 42.28 2.79
CA LEU A 235 0.09 42.58 3.34
C LEU A 235 1.17 42.25 2.30
N GLN A 236 2.12 43.20 2.17
CA GLN A 236 3.24 43.04 1.26
C GLN A 236 4.37 42.27 1.92
N HIS A 237 4.95 41.35 1.13
CA HIS A 237 6.07 40.51 1.50
C HIS A 237 7.17 40.64 0.46
N GLU A 238 8.41 40.31 0.84
CA GLU A 238 9.55 40.22 -0.05
C GLU A 238 10.20 38.83 0.10
N THR A 239 10.54 38.21 -1.03
CA THR A 239 11.26 36.94 -1.09
C THR A 239 12.43 37.08 -2.07
N PRO A 240 13.69 36.92 -1.61
CA PRO A 240 14.82 36.98 -2.53
C PRO A 240 14.78 35.82 -3.54
N LEU A 241 15.13 36.12 -4.79
CA LEU A 241 15.36 35.07 -5.80
C LEU A 241 16.73 34.40 -5.54
N PRO A 242 16.85 33.08 -5.90
CA PRO A 242 18.15 32.42 -5.94
C PRO A 242 19.12 33.23 -6.80
N ALA A 243 20.40 33.29 -6.41
CA ALA A 243 21.41 33.97 -7.19
C ALA A 243 21.65 33.25 -8.52
N ALA A 244 21.72 34.02 -9.63
CA ALA A 244 22.08 33.44 -10.91
C ALA A 244 23.58 33.10 -10.96
N LYS A 245 23.92 31.91 -11.49
CA LYS A 245 25.30 31.47 -11.68
C LYS A 245 25.91 32.15 -12.90
N THR A 246 27.20 32.50 -12.84
CA THR A 246 27.95 33.06 -13.96
C THR A 246 28.25 32.02 -15.03
N ALA A 247 28.34 30.76 -14.66
CA ALA A 247 28.52 29.63 -15.55
C ALA A 247 27.58 28.49 -15.14
N GLY A 248 27.06 27.77 -16.11
CA GLY A 248 26.12 26.66 -15.84
C GLY A 248 25.33 26.27 -17.08
N LEU A 249 24.25 25.59 -16.84
CA LEU A 249 23.34 25.11 -17.87
C LEU A 249 21.90 25.40 -17.45
N VAL A 250 21.12 25.95 -18.36
CA VAL A 250 19.67 26.07 -18.20
C VAL A 250 19.02 24.91 -18.91
N LEU A 251 18.14 24.18 -18.21
CA LEU A 251 17.31 23.11 -18.73
C LEU A 251 15.86 23.62 -18.76
N ASN A 252 15.26 23.63 -19.94
CA ASN A 252 13.83 23.85 -20.11
C ASN A 252 13.19 22.59 -20.68
N VAL A 253 12.01 22.25 -20.21
CA VAL A 253 11.30 21.03 -20.63
C VAL A 253 9.85 21.36 -21.00
N ILE A 254 9.42 20.88 -22.16
CA ILE A 254 8.05 20.98 -22.64
C ILE A 254 7.50 19.58 -22.90
N ASN A 255 6.48 19.19 -22.16
CA ASN A 255 5.75 17.94 -22.35
C ASN A 255 4.56 18.17 -23.30
N THR A 256 4.58 17.50 -24.44
CA THR A 256 3.49 17.58 -25.45
C THR A 256 2.58 16.33 -25.44
N GLY A 257 2.70 15.48 -24.44
CA GLY A 257 1.98 14.23 -24.31
C GLY A 257 2.72 13.04 -24.91
N ASN A 258 2.92 13.01 -26.21
CA ASN A 258 3.59 11.89 -26.90
C ASN A 258 5.14 12.02 -26.94
N ARG A 259 5.68 13.15 -26.48
CA ARG A 259 7.11 13.38 -26.33
C ARG A 259 7.40 14.50 -25.35
N ILE A 260 8.57 14.42 -24.74
CA ILE A 260 9.18 15.49 -23.96
C ILE A 260 10.24 16.16 -24.82
N ASN A 261 10.12 17.45 -25.06
CA ASN A 261 11.19 18.23 -25.68
C ASN A 261 12.00 18.90 -24.58
N TYR A 262 13.28 18.59 -24.46
CA TYR A 262 14.19 19.28 -23.57
C TYR A 262 15.12 20.19 -24.34
N THR A 263 15.36 21.39 -23.79
CA THR A 263 16.27 22.39 -24.35
C THR A 263 17.37 22.65 -23.34
N LEU A 264 18.60 22.50 -23.77
CA LEU A 264 19.79 22.79 -22.98
C LEU A 264 20.42 24.07 -23.54
N THR A 265 20.64 25.07 -22.70
CA THR A 265 21.28 26.33 -23.06
C THR A 265 22.43 26.64 -22.11
N ARG A 266 23.62 26.94 -22.63
CA ARG A 266 24.78 27.43 -21.89
C ARG A 266 25.12 28.86 -22.27
N PRO A 267 25.84 29.63 -21.42
CA PRO A 267 26.37 30.93 -21.84
C PRO A 267 27.36 30.82 -23.00
N ASP A 268 27.38 31.82 -23.87
CA ASP A 268 28.29 31.82 -25.04
C ASP A 268 29.79 31.93 -24.65
N ASN A 269 30.06 32.59 -23.55
CA ASN A 269 31.43 32.91 -23.09
C ASN A 269 32.07 31.87 -22.17
N VAL A 270 31.61 30.63 -22.14
CA VAL A 270 32.12 29.59 -21.22
C VAL A 270 33.18 28.75 -21.93
N PRO A 271 34.26 28.29 -21.25
CA PRO A 271 35.26 27.41 -21.82
C PRO A 271 34.65 26.14 -22.42
N GLN A 272 35.23 25.67 -23.53
CA GLN A 272 34.80 24.47 -24.26
C GLN A 272 34.77 23.19 -23.39
N THR A 273 35.48 23.18 -22.27
CA THR A 273 35.42 22.10 -21.30
C THR A 273 34.01 21.84 -20.72
N PHE A 274 33.13 22.85 -20.81
CA PHE A 274 31.73 22.78 -20.36
C PHE A 274 30.74 22.51 -21.52
N ALA A 275 31.19 21.97 -22.63
CA ALA A 275 30.33 21.78 -23.82
C ALA A 275 29.72 20.37 -23.94
N ASN A 276 30.23 19.39 -23.21
CA ASN A 276 29.78 18.02 -23.32
C ASN A 276 28.90 17.62 -22.09
N TYR A 277 27.72 17.15 -22.38
CA TYR A 277 26.76 16.72 -21.40
C TYR A 277 26.22 15.34 -21.71
N TYR A 278 25.78 14.65 -20.67
CA TYR A 278 25.03 13.40 -20.77
C TYR A 278 23.61 13.65 -20.22
N VAL A 279 22.64 13.26 -21.00
CA VAL A 279 21.21 13.32 -20.64
C VAL A 279 20.77 11.93 -20.25
N ILE A 280 20.27 11.78 -19.06
CA ILE A 280 19.76 10.53 -18.52
C ILE A 280 18.33 10.74 -18.09
N ALA A 281 17.40 9.93 -18.61
CA ALA A 281 16.05 9.86 -18.08
C ALA A 281 15.81 8.48 -17.50
N GLN A 282 15.23 8.44 -16.30
CA GLN A 282 14.89 7.21 -15.62
C GLN A 282 13.45 7.24 -15.11
N MET A 283 12.82 6.06 -15.02
CA MET A 283 11.56 5.82 -14.36
C MET A 283 11.69 4.55 -13.51
N GLN A 284 11.19 4.59 -12.27
CA GLN A 284 11.21 3.41 -11.39
C GLN A 284 12.61 2.78 -11.27
N GLN A 285 13.64 3.63 -11.17
CA GLN A 285 15.07 3.24 -11.10
C GLN A 285 15.64 2.58 -12.36
N ARG A 286 14.90 2.57 -13.47
CA ARG A 286 15.32 2.01 -14.76
C ARG A 286 15.66 3.11 -15.74
N LEU A 287 16.77 2.95 -16.45
CA LEU A 287 17.12 3.83 -17.55
C LEU A 287 16.10 3.68 -18.68
N VAL A 288 15.44 4.79 -19.06
CA VAL A 288 14.49 4.80 -20.18
C VAL A 288 14.98 5.61 -21.38
N TYR A 289 15.94 6.52 -21.16
CA TYR A 289 16.54 7.31 -22.24
C TYR A 289 17.94 7.76 -21.84
N SER A 290 18.88 7.75 -22.81
CA SER A 290 20.20 8.35 -22.66
C SER A 290 20.66 9.02 -23.96
N ALA A 291 21.32 10.17 -23.84
CA ALA A 291 21.89 10.88 -24.96
C ALA A 291 23.17 11.61 -24.55
N LYS A 292 24.06 11.79 -25.51
CA LYS A 292 25.23 12.68 -25.41
C LYS A 292 24.94 13.96 -26.18
N ILE A 293 25.07 15.09 -25.54
CA ILE A 293 24.85 16.41 -26.14
C ILE A 293 26.17 17.17 -26.16
N ASN A 294 26.47 17.73 -27.31
CA ASN A 294 27.64 18.58 -27.49
C ASN A 294 27.20 19.99 -27.88
N LEU A 295 27.50 20.95 -26.99
CA LEU A 295 27.17 22.37 -27.14
C LEU A 295 28.36 23.21 -27.69
N THR A 296 29.34 22.58 -28.33
CA THR A 296 30.54 23.29 -28.87
C THR A 296 30.18 24.21 -30.03
N LYS A 297 29.31 23.74 -30.94
CA LYS A 297 28.92 24.47 -32.17
C LYS A 297 27.74 25.40 -31.98
N SER A 298 26.90 25.13 -31.00
CA SER A 298 25.71 25.91 -30.63
C SER A 298 25.59 25.99 -29.13
N ALA A 299 25.31 27.16 -28.61
CA ALA A 299 25.04 27.35 -27.19
C ALA A 299 23.72 26.71 -26.76
N THR A 300 22.83 26.41 -27.68
CA THR A 300 21.50 25.81 -27.41
C THR A 300 21.30 24.58 -28.30
N VAL A 301 20.74 23.51 -27.66
CA VAL A 301 20.30 22.29 -28.36
C VAL A 301 18.94 21.88 -27.78
N THR A 302 17.99 21.56 -28.68
CA THR A 302 16.70 20.97 -28.33
C THR A 302 16.63 19.56 -28.90
N ALA A 303 16.17 18.59 -28.06
CA ALA A 303 15.98 17.21 -28.49
C ALA A 303 14.73 16.59 -27.86
N PRO A 304 14.09 15.64 -28.55
CA PRO A 304 12.91 14.96 -28.03
C PRO A 304 13.27 13.67 -27.28
N ILE A 305 12.45 13.33 -26.29
CA ILE A 305 12.34 11.99 -25.68
C ILE A 305 10.96 11.45 -26.06
N PRO A 306 10.87 10.38 -26.87
CA PRO A 306 9.59 9.72 -27.16
C PRO A 306 9.00 9.12 -25.87
N THR A 307 7.70 9.29 -25.65
CA THR A 307 7.05 8.85 -24.40
C THR A 307 6.02 7.75 -24.59
N ASP A 308 5.61 7.44 -25.82
CA ASP A 308 4.52 6.51 -26.14
C ASP A 308 4.71 5.09 -25.56
N SER A 309 5.95 4.63 -25.42
CA SER A 309 6.29 3.31 -24.89
C SER A 309 6.70 3.32 -23.40
N LEU A 310 6.74 4.50 -22.79
CA LEU A 310 7.16 4.63 -21.39
C LEU A 310 6.02 4.24 -20.44
N PRO A 311 6.34 3.70 -19.26
CA PRO A 311 5.33 3.48 -18.22
C PRO A 311 4.74 4.80 -17.74
N ASN A 312 3.53 4.75 -17.16
CA ASN A 312 2.92 5.92 -16.53
C ASN A 312 3.58 6.25 -15.19
N GLY A 313 3.63 7.54 -14.86
CA GLY A 313 4.21 8.02 -13.60
C GLY A 313 5.29 9.06 -13.79
N VAL A 314 6.12 9.25 -12.77
CA VAL A 314 7.14 10.30 -12.74
C VAL A 314 8.43 9.84 -13.46
N LEU A 315 8.82 10.61 -14.46
CA LEU A 315 10.12 10.50 -15.14
C LEU A 315 11.06 11.54 -14.52
N GLN A 316 12.25 11.14 -14.13
CA GLN A 316 13.34 12.03 -13.73
C GLN A 316 14.31 12.20 -14.89
N LEU A 317 14.49 13.43 -15.34
CA LEU A 317 15.47 13.85 -16.35
C LEU A 317 16.63 14.55 -15.65
N THR A 318 17.82 14.00 -15.77
CA THR A 318 19.04 14.54 -15.16
C THR A 318 20.12 14.78 -16.21
N ILE A 319 20.71 15.95 -16.16
CA ILE A 319 21.81 16.34 -17.02
C ILE A 319 23.11 16.25 -16.23
N PHE A 320 24.07 15.51 -16.76
CA PHE A 320 25.40 15.37 -16.18
C PHE A 320 26.44 16.09 -17.03
N ASN A 321 27.42 16.72 -16.39
CA ASN A 321 28.58 17.26 -17.07
C ASN A 321 29.58 16.15 -17.47
N ALA A 322 30.68 16.53 -18.12
CA ALA A 322 31.71 15.59 -18.52
C ALA A 322 32.40 14.84 -17.38
N ALA A 323 32.33 15.40 -16.15
CA ALA A 323 32.82 14.75 -14.92
C ALA A 323 31.77 13.84 -14.24
N GLN A 324 30.63 13.60 -14.91
CA GLN A 324 29.50 12.85 -14.38
C GLN A 324 28.84 13.46 -13.13
N GLN A 325 28.95 14.75 -12.92
CA GLN A 325 28.25 15.44 -11.86
C GLN A 325 26.88 15.90 -12.37
N PRO A 326 25.78 15.69 -11.61
CA PRO A 326 24.47 16.23 -11.99
C PRO A 326 24.51 17.76 -11.93
N VAL A 327 24.08 18.40 -13.00
CA VAL A 327 24.13 19.88 -13.15
C VAL A 327 22.74 20.50 -13.35
N ALA A 328 21.78 19.74 -13.81
CA ALA A 328 20.38 20.14 -13.89
C ALA A 328 19.47 18.92 -13.79
N GLU A 329 18.31 19.12 -13.17
CA GLU A 329 17.31 18.04 -12.97
C GLU A 329 15.90 18.58 -13.16
N ARG A 330 15.05 17.79 -13.78
CA ARG A 330 13.64 18.07 -13.98
C ARG A 330 12.84 16.78 -13.90
N ILE A 331 11.79 16.77 -13.14
CA ILE A 331 10.82 15.68 -13.15
C ILE A 331 9.63 16.04 -14.05
N VAL A 332 9.09 15.04 -14.74
CA VAL A 332 7.97 15.17 -15.67
C VAL A 332 7.01 14.02 -15.46
N PHE A 333 5.73 14.27 -15.54
CA PHE A 333 4.73 13.20 -15.46
C PHE A 333 4.43 12.63 -16.85
N ILE A 334 4.54 11.31 -16.98
CA ILE A 334 4.17 10.56 -18.19
C ILE A 334 2.78 10.00 -18.01
N ASN A 335 1.88 10.32 -18.92
CA ASN A 335 0.53 9.80 -18.95
C ASN A 335 0.19 9.25 -20.34
N ASN A 336 0.25 7.94 -20.49
CA ASN A 336 -0.11 7.22 -21.72
C ASN A 336 -1.49 6.58 -21.61
N ASN A 337 -2.27 6.87 -20.55
CA ASN A 337 -3.60 6.32 -20.30
C ASN A 337 -3.65 4.78 -20.26
N THR A 338 -2.52 4.12 -19.93
CA THR A 338 -2.42 2.66 -19.86
C THR A 338 -2.34 2.14 -18.42
N TYR A 339 -2.41 3.04 -17.43
CA TYR A 339 -2.27 2.71 -16.02
C TYR A 339 -3.53 2.18 -15.36
N PHE A 340 -4.67 2.21 -16.04
CA PHE A 340 -5.95 1.82 -15.46
C PHE A 340 -6.65 0.74 -16.26
N PHE A 341 -7.51 0.00 -15.59
CA PHE A 341 -8.50 -0.88 -16.18
C PHE A 341 -9.91 -0.48 -15.70
N ASN A 342 -10.91 -0.78 -16.51
CA ASN A 342 -12.28 -0.37 -16.24
C ASN A 342 -12.98 -1.38 -15.34
N THR A 343 -13.61 -0.88 -14.28
CA THR A 343 -14.62 -1.58 -13.51
C THR A 343 -15.97 -0.91 -13.74
N ASP A 344 -17.01 -1.69 -13.94
CA ASP A 344 -18.37 -1.17 -14.04
C ASP A 344 -19.14 -1.49 -12.75
N LEU A 345 -19.69 -0.44 -12.15
CA LEU A 345 -20.47 -0.52 -10.92
C LEU A 345 -21.92 -0.08 -11.21
N HIS A 346 -22.87 -0.97 -10.97
CA HIS A 346 -24.29 -0.61 -11.06
C HIS A 346 -25.09 -1.21 -9.91
N ALA A 347 -26.18 -0.53 -9.60
CA ALA A 347 -27.13 -1.00 -8.61
C ALA A 347 -28.22 -1.84 -9.30
N VAL A 348 -28.22 -3.14 -9.00
CA VAL A 348 -29.25 -4.08 -9.48
C VAL A 348 -30.56 -3.86 -8.72
N GLU A 349 -30.45 -3.57 -7.42
CA GLU A 349 -31.58 -3.24 -6.57
C GLU A 349 -31.23 -2.01 -5.72
N LYS A 350 -32.11 -1.01 -5.70
CA LYS A 350 -31.98 0.20 -4.88
C LYS A 350 -33.19 0.35 -3.97
N ASN A 351 -32.94 0.41 -2.67
CA ASN A 351 -34.00 0.63 -1.68
C ASN A 351 -33.49 1.53 -0.56
N PHE A 352 -33.85 2.82 -0.64
CA PHE A 352 -33.50 3.84 0.35
C PHE A 352 -34.44 3.93 1.55
N ASN A 353 -35.40 3.02 1.65
CA ASN A 353 -36.19 2.91 2.84
C ASN A 353 -35.35 2.43 4.02
N LYS A 354 -35.86 2.68 5.22
CA LYS A 354 -35.28 2.18 6.44
C LYS A 354 -35.03 0.68 6.32
N ARG A 355 -33.74 0.28 6.45
CA ARG A 355 -33.29 -1.12 6.38
C ARG A 355 -33.62 -1.82 5.06
N GLY A 356 -33.85 -1.02 4.00
CA GLY A 356 -34.12 -1.56 2.67
C GLY A 356 -32.93 -2.36 2.13
N ARG A 357 -33.22 -3.47 1.47
CA ARG A 357 -32.23 -4.28 0.78
C ARG A 357 -31.72 -3.56 -0.46
N ASN A 358 -30.41 -3.56 -0.63
CA ASN A 358 -29.72 -3.04 -1.83
C ASN A 358 -28.82 -4.13 -2.39
N VAL A 359 -28.63 -4.12 -3.70
CA VAL A 359 -27.73 -5.06 -4.38
C VAL A 359 -26.91 -4.29 -5.39
N LEU A 360 -25.59 -4.27 -5.16
CA LEU A 360 -24.63 -3.75 -6.14
C LEU A 360 -24.04 -4.90 -6.95
N GLN A 361 -23.71 -4.61 -8.19
CA GLN A 361 -22.98 -5.49 -9.07
C GLN A 361 -21.71 -4.80 -9.53
N VAL A 362 -20.61 -5.51 -9.46
CA VAL A 362 -19.29 -5.06 -9.93
C VAL A 362 -18.86 -5.99 -11.05
N ASP A 363 -18.56 -5.43 -12.20
CA ASP A 363 -18.06 -6.15 -13.37
C ASP A 363 -16.66 -5.65 -13.72
N VAL A 364 -15.78 -6.55 -14.13
CA VAL A 364 -14.47 -6.23 -14.69
C VAL A 364 -14.46 -6.66 -16.15
N GLY A 365 -14.16 -5.73 -17.06
CA GLY A 365 -14.19 -5.97 -18.50
C GLY A 365 -13.10 -6.93 -18.99
N ASP A 366 -11.99 -7.00 -18.29
CA ASP A 366 -10.81 -7.75 -18.70
C ASP A 366 -10.83 -9.20 -18.21
N ASN A 367 -10.03 -10.06 -18.91
CA ASN A 367 -9.82 -11.46 -18.54
C ASN A 367 -8.75 -11.65 -17.46
N LEU A 368 -8.20 -10.56 -16.94
CA LEU A 368 -7.10 -10.55 -16.00
C LEU A 368 -7.60 -10.72 -14.56
N MET A 369 -6.78 -11.32 -13.74
CA MET A 369 -7.07 -11.39 -12.32
C MET A 369 -6.98 -10.01 -11.70
N ALA A 370 -8.03 -9.60 -10.97
CA ALA A 370 -8.12 -8.33 -10.29
C ALA A 370 -8.44 -8.50 -8.81
N ASN A 371 -7.73 -7.77 -7.97
CA ASN A 371 -7.93 -7.71 -6.53
C ASN A 371 -8.50 -6.34 -6.16
N LEU A 372 -9.80 -6.32 -5.83
CA LEU A 372 -10.54 -5.10 -5.53
C LEU A 372 -10.91 -5.01 -4.04
N SER A 373 -11.27 -3.81 -3.62
CA SER A 373 -11.98 -3.54 -2.38
C SER A 373 -13.12 -2.56 -2.63
N ILE A 374 -14.18 -2.66 -1.84
CA ILE A 374 -15.35 -1.80 -1.95
C ILE A 374 -15.75 -1.24 -0.59
N SER A 375 -16.08 0.04 -0.56
CA SER A 375 -16.77 0.69 0.54
C SER A 375 -18.12 1.24 0.08
N VAL A 376 -19.14 1.10 0.93
CA VAL A 376 -20.46 1.72 0.75
C VAL A 376 -20.77 2.51 2.02
N THR A 377 -20.92 3.81 1.88
CA THR A 377 -21.13 4.74 2.99
C THR A 377 -22.34 5.64 2.78
N ASP A 378 -22.83 6.26 3.84
CA ASP A 378 -23.83 7.34 3.72
C ASP A 378 -23.17 8.55 3.06
N GLY A 379 -23.52 8.78 1.79
CA GLY A 379 -22.99 9.88 0.97
C GLY A 379 -23.39 11.27 1.45
N SER A 380 -24.30 11.38 2.41
CA SER A 380 -24.70 12.67 2.98
C SER A 380 -23.77 13.16 4.10
N ILE A 381 -22.96 12.23 4.67
CA ILE A 381 -21.95 12.54 5.68
C ILE A 381 -20.54 12.24 5.20
N ASN A 382 -20.42 11.52 4.09
CA ASN A 382 -19.16 11.24 3.40
C ASN A 382 -19.36 11.61 1.91
N PRO A 383 -19.49 12.89 1.57
CA PRO A 383 -19.74 13.33 0.20
C PRO A 383 -18.50 13.10 -0.67
N VAL A 384 -18.72 13.05 -1.98
CA VAL A 384 -17.65 13.02 -2.96
C VAL A 384 -16.80 14.28 -2.82
N THR A 385 -15.49 14.12 -2.68
CA THR A 385 -14.54 15.22 -2.71
C THR A 385 -13.48 14.92 -3.76
N ASN A 386 -13.20 15.87 -4.65
CA ASN A 386 -12.15 15.72 -5.66
C ASN A 386 -10.73 15.79 -5.07
N ASN A 387 -10.62 15.93 -3.75
CA ASN A 387 -9.40 16.27 -3.04
C ASN A 387 -8.80 15.08 -2.27
N GLU A 388 -9.43 13.92 -2.36
CA GLU A 388 -8.98 12.74 -1.65
C GLU A 388 -7.80 12.10 -2.36
N ASP A 389 -6.81 11.71 -1.57
CA ASP A 389 -5.75 10.83 -2.05
C ASP A 389 -6.35 9.46 -2.39
N ASN A 390 -5.88 8.81 -3.44
CA ASN A 390 -6.44 7.57 -3.94
C ASN A 390 -5.36 6.67 -4.55
N ILE A 391 -5.74 5.51 -5.02
CA ILE A 391 -4.80 4.52 -5.55
C ILE A 391 -3.98 5.07 -6.74
N TYR A 392 -4.56 5.89 -7.62
CA TYR A 392 -3.83 6.51 -8.74
C TYR A 392 -2.79 7.50 -8.24
N THR A 393 -3.22 8.41 -7.35
CA THR A 393 -2.36 9.48 -6.84
C THR A 393 -1.17 8.92 -6.08
N GLN A 394 -1.39 7.89 -5.28
CA GLN A 394 -0.33 7.28 -4.47
C GLN A 394 0.68 6.51 -5.33
N PHE A 395 0.24 5.63 -6.21
CA PHE A 395 1.16 4.79 -6.96
C PHE A 395 1.90 5.53 -8.08
N LEU A 396 1.25 6.53 -8.70
CA LEU A 396 1.79 7.19 -9.88
C LEU A 396 2.44 8.55 -9.61
N LEU A 397 2.09 9.21 -8.49
CA LEU A 397 2.49 10.60 -8.24
C LEU A 397 3.12 10.79 -6.86
N THR A 398 2.33 10.77 -5.80
CA THR A 398 2.74 11.27 -4.47
C THR A 398 3.80 10.41 -3.79
N ASN A 399 3.85 9.10 -4.06
CA ASN A 399 4.90 8.22 -3.55
C ASN A 399 6.28 8.50 -4.14
N ASP A 400 6.39 9.18 -5.28
CA ASP A 400 7.65 9.48 -5.95
C ASP A 400 8.12 10.93 -5.73
N LEU A 401 7.26 11.79 -5.20
CA LEU A 401 7.53 13.20 -5.01
C LEU A 401 7.97 13.55 -3.57
N LYS A 402 8.92 14.47 -3.48
CA LYS A 402 9.31 15.11 -2.24
C LYS A 402 8.42 16.34 -1.98
N GLY A 403 7.83 16.41 -0.81
CA GLY A 403 6.93 17.49 -0.44
C GLY A 403 5.45 17.10 -0.58
N TYR A 404 4.60 17.93 0.00
CA TYR A 404 3.15 17.70 -0.02
C TYR A 404 2.54 18.20 -1.32
N VAL A 405 1.71 17.35 -1.94
CA VAL A 405 0.85 17.71 -3.09
C VAL A 405 -0.56 17.96 -2.57
N PHE A 406 -1.06 19.17 -2.76
CA PHE A 406 -2.42 19.53 -2.39
C PHE A 406 -3.38 19.00 -3.46
N ASN A 407 -4.54 18.49 -3.04
CA ASN A 407 -5.61 17.96 -3.91
C ASN A 407 -5.10 17.01 -5.03
N PRO A 408 -4.37 15.94 -4.71
CA PRO A 408 -3.70 15.13 -5.73
C PRO A 408 -4.67 14.47 -6.70
N ALA A 409 -5.92 14.16 -6.29
CA ALA A 409 -6.93 13.58 -7.17
C ALA A 409 -7.33 14.49 -8.34
N TYR A 410 -7.19 15.81 -8.19
CA TYR A 410 -7.46 16.76 -9.26
C TYR A 410 -6.66 16.46 -10.54
N TYR A 411 -5.40 16.04 -10.39
CA TYR A 411 -4.49 15.80 -11.51
C TYR A 411 -4.82 14.54 -12.33
N PHE A 412 -5.77 13.74 -11.85
CA PHE A 412 -6.32 12.54 -12.53
C PHE A 412 -7.81 12.69 -12.88
N SER A 413 -8.37 13.89 -12.74
CA SER A 413 -9.82 14.12 -12.94
C SER A 413 -10.22 14.21 -14.39
N SER A 414 -9.32 14.62 -15.28
CA SER A 414 -9.57 14.69 -16.73
C SER A 414 -8.28 14.86 -17.53
N ASP A 415 -8.39 14.64 -18.84
CA ASP A 415 -7.29 14.85 -19.81
C ASP A 415 -7.21 16.29 -20.34
N ALA A 416 -7.91 17.25 -19.72
CA ALA A 416 -7.90 18.64 -20.13
C ALA A 416 -6.50 19.25 -20.06
N ASP A 417 -6.13 20.09 -21.01
CA ASP A 417 -4.80 20.71 -21.08
C ASP A 417 -4.49 21.54 -19.84
N SER A 418 -5.48 22.17 -19.23
CA SER A 418 -5.33 22.90 -17.97
C SER A 418 -4.92 21.99 -16.80
N VAL A 419 -5.47 20.75 -16.73
CA VAL A 419 -5.08 19.78 -15.72
C VAL A 419 -3.65 19.32 -15.94
N LYS A 420 -3.24 19.04 -17.19
CA LYS A 420 -1.88 18.67 -17.55
C LYS A 420 -0.88 19.77 -17.23
N GLN A 421 -1.20 21.02 -17.55
CA GLN A 421 -0.39 22.20 -17.20
C GLN A 421 -0.24 22.38 -15.68
N ASN A 422 -1.33 22.21 -14.93
CA ASN A 422 -1.30 22.29 -13.48
C ASN A 422 -0.48 21.14 -12.86
N LEU A 423 -0.51 19.94 -13.45
CA LEU A 423 0.34 18.83 -13.05
C LEU A 423 1.82 19.14 -13.32
N ASP A 424 2.14 19.84 -14.42
CA ASP A 424 3.52 20.26 -14.69
C ASP A 424 4.02 21.29 -13.68
N LEU A 425 3.14 22.18 -13.15
CA LEU A 425 3.48 23.06 -12.02
C LEU A 425 3.86 22.25 -10.77
N VAL A 426 3.16 21.14 -10.49
CA VAL A 426 3.55 20.22 -9.41
C VAL A 426 4.93 19.63 -9.66
N MET A 427 5.22 19.21 -10.91
CA MET A 427 6.53 18.69 -11.29
C MET A 427 7.64 19.73 -11.16
N MET A 428 7.36 21.00 -11.44
CA MET A 428 8.32 22.09 -11.25
C MET A 428 8.56 22.50 -9.78
N THR A 429 7.58 22.29 -8.91
CA THR A 429 7.64 22.77 -7.52
C THR A 429 7.89 21.68 -6.49
N ASN A 430 8.02 20.42 -6.94
CA ASN A 430 8.34 19.27 -6.11
C ASN A 430 9.59 18.56 -6.66
N GLY A 431 10.31 17.84 -5.80
CA GLY A 431 11.51 17.10 -6.18
C GLY A 431 11.29 15.59 -6.21
N TRP A 432 12.27 14.88 -6.76
CA TRP A 432 12.38 13.43 -6.69
C TRP A 432 12.80 12.99 -5.28
N ARG A 433 12.29 11.88 -4.76
CA ARG A 433 12.61 11.45 -3.40
C ARG A 433 13.16 10.03 -3.25
N ARG A 434 13.16 9.22 -4.32
CA ARG A 434 13.52 7.80 -4.20
C ARG A 434 15.00 7.55 -3.96
N PHE A 435 15.86 8.40 -4.50
CA PHE A 435 17.32 8.37 -4.31
C PHE A 435 17.96 9.72 -4.63
N LYS A 436 19.24 9.86 -4.31
CA LYS A 436 20.07 11.02 -4.69
C LYS A 436 21.20 10.55 -5.60
N TRP A 437 21.42 11.28 -6.69
CA TRP A 437 22.48 10.94 -7.63
C TRP A 437 23.87 10.96 -7.01
N GLU A 438 24.14 11.83 -6.03
CA GLU A 438 25.41 11.90 -5.33
C GLU A 438 25.73 10.58 -4.60
N ASP A 439 24.71 9.95 -4.01
CA ASP A 439 24.88 8.67 -3.32
C ASP A 439 25.06 7.52 -4.31
N VAL A 440 24.29 7.51 -5.42
CA VAL A 440 24.38 6.50 -6.48
C VAL A 440 25.75 6.55 -7.15
N LEU A 441 26.23 7.75 -7.54
CA LEU A 441 27.54 7.94 -8.18
C LEU A 441 28.71 7.63 -7.26
N ALA A 442 28.53 7.83 -5.97
CA ALA A 442 29.52 7.45 -4.94
C ALA A 442 29.41 5.99 -4.50
N GLU A 443 28.53 5.20 -5.14
CA GLU A 443 28.22 3.80 -4.80
C GLU A 443 27.86 3.61 -3.31
N LYS A 444 27.24 4.62 -2.71
CA LYS A 444 26.70 4.57 -1.35
C LYS A 444 25.31 3.93 -1.37
N TRP A 445 25.33 2.62 -1.40
CA TRP A 445 24.10 1.85 -1.42
C TRP A 445 23.38 1.81 -0.07
N PRO A 446 22.04 1.66 -0.05
CA PRO A 446 21.30 1.46 1.19
C PRO A 446 21.84 0.24 1.96
N VAL A 447 22.03 0.39 3.26
CA VAL A 447 22.47 -0.72 4.11
C VAL A 447 21.26 -1.60 4.41
N ILE A 448 21.22 -2.78 3.82
CA ILE A 448 20.12 -3.72 4.02
C ILE A 448 20.29 -4.45 5.35
N THR A 449 19.57 -4.01 6.36
CA THR A 449 19.53 -4.63 7.69
C THR A 449 18.29 -5.53 7.87
N LEU A 450 17.20 -5.21 7.17
CA LEU A 450 15.93 -5.91 7.22
C LEU A 450 15.67 -6.57 5.86
N LYS A 451 15.63 -7.89 5.81
CA LYS A 451 15.26 -8.62 4.60
C LYS A 451 13.75 -8.58 4.41
N PRO A 452 13.26 -8.73 3.15
CA PRO A 452 11.83 -8.89 2.93
C PRO A 452 11.31 -10.04 3.78
N GLU A 453 10.30 -9.77 4.59
CA GLU A 453 9.69 -10.80 5.42
C GLU A 453 8.90 -11.76 4.55
N LYS A 454 9.16 -13.05 4.70
CA LYS A 454 8.22 -14.09 4.33
C LYS A 454 7.04 -14.03 5.32
N PHE A 455 6.18 -15.01 5.36
CA PHE A 455 5.20 -15.11 6.45
C PHE A 455 5.90 -15.18 7.81
N LEU A 456 5.15 -15.40 8.89
CA LEU A 456 5.73 -15.43 10.23
C LEU A 456 6.91 -16.42 10.30
N SER A 457 7.96 -16.04 11.02
CA SER A 457 9.07 -16.93 11.31
C SER A 457 9.41 -16.91 12.79
N ILE A 458 9.87 -18.05 13.27
CA ILE A 458 10.41 -18.23 14.61
C ILE A 458 11.89 -18.54 14.48
N LYS A 459 12.70 -17.83 15.21
CA LYS A 459 14.12 -18.11 15.38
C LYS A 459 14.41 -18.40 16.83
N GLY A 460 15.32 -19.30 17.11
CA GLY A 460 15.72 -19.58 18.47
C GLY A 460 17.08 -20.25 18.56
N LYS A 461 17.50 -20.41 19.79
CA LYS A 461 18.75 -21.08 20.12
C LYS A 461 18.57 -21.97 21.32
N VAL A 462 19.20 -23.14 21.27
CA VAL A 462 19.34 -24.06 22.38
C VAL A 462 20.63 -23.70 23.14
N LEU A 463 20.54 -23.58 24.44
CA LEU A 463 21.64 -23.27 25.37
C LEU A 463 21.77 -24.41 26.37
N GLY A 464 22.98 -24.54 26.94
CA GLY A 464 23.29 -25.53 27.99
C GLY A 464 23.75 -26.90 27.48
N LEU A 465 23.79 -27.10 26.16
CA LEU A 465 24.28 -28.34 25.55
C LEU A 465 25.51 -28.09 24.68
N SER A 466 26.37 -29.06 24.59
CA SER A 466 27.57 -29.02 23.74
C SER A 466 27.21 -29.26 22.26
N ALA A 467 28.05 -28.80 21.34
CA ALA A 467 27.89 -29.05 19.91
C ALA A 467 27.83 -30.55 19.54
N LEU A 468 28.49 -31.40 20.35
CA LEU A 468 28.46 -32.85 20.16
C LEU A 468 27.05 -33.41 20.50
N GLN A 469 26.43 -32.94 21.58
CA GLN A 469 25.08 -33.33 21.98
C GLN A 469 24.00 -32.85 21.02
N LEU A 470 24.25 -31.72 20.36
CA LEU A 470 23.32 -31.12 19.37
C LEU A 470 23.49 -31.68 17.96
N ASN A 471 24.58 -32.40 17.69
CA ASN A 471 24.87 -32.91 16.35
C ASN A 471 23.79 -33.89 15.86
N GLY A 472 23.21 -33.60 14.68
CA GLY A 472 22.14 -34.40 14.09
C GLY A 472 20.79 -34.31 14.82
N LYS A 473 20.64 -33.38 15.78
CA LYS A 473 19.39 -33.15 16.48
C LYS A 473 18.56 -32.06 15.76
N GLY A 474 17.27 -32.17 15.89
CA GLY A 474 16.27 -31.20 15.50
C GLY A 474 15.20 -31.15 16.58
N LEU A 475 14.25 -30.25 16.45
CA LEU A 475 13.09 -30.20 17.35
C LEU A 475 11.85 -30.69 16.62
N THR A 476 11.03 -31.43 17.33
CA THR A 476 9.64 -31.71 16.94
C THR A 476 8.79 -30.70 17.67
N GLY A 477 7.93 -30.01 16.93
CA GLY A 477 7.03 -28.99 17.46
C GLY A 477 5.57 -29.29 17.17
N ILE A 478 4.68 -28.78 18.04
CA ILE A 478 3.25 -28.74 17.76
C ILE A 478 2.79 -27.31 18.03
N ILE A 479 2.38 -26.60 16.98
CA ILE A 479 1.69 -25.32 17.16
C ILE A 479 0.22 -25.59 17.45
N LYS A 480 -0.26 -25.04 18.54
CA LYS A 480 -1.69 -25.02 18.89
C LYS A 480 -2.17 -23.58 18.94
N THR A 481 -3.02 -23.21 18.00
CA THR A 481 -3.66 -21.89 17.95
C THR A 481 -4.75 -21.76 19.01
N LYS A 482 -5.14 -20.54 19.32
CA LYS A 482 -6.20 -20.23 20.29
C LYS A 482 -7.54 -20.88 19.92
N ASN A 483 -7.81 -21.02 18.65
CA ASN A 483 -9.04 -21.65 18.12
C ASN A 483 -8.99 -23.18 18.14
N GLY A 484 -7.93 -23.77 18.67
CA GLY A 484 -7.80 -25.22 18.85
C GLY A 484 -7.17 -25.99 17.70
N ALA A 485 -6.92 -25.36 16.55
CA ALA A 485 -6.17 -25.99 15.46
C ALA A 485 -4.76 -26.35 15.94
N SER A 486 -4.25 -27.52 15.50
CA SER A 486 -2.93 -27.98 15.87
C SER A 486 -2.19 -28.46 14.63
N GLU A 487 -0.95 -28.01 14.47
CA GLU A 487 -0.06 -28.37 13.36
C GLU A 487 1.21 -29.00 13.90
N PHE A 488 1.62 -30.11 13.30
CA PHE A 488 2.86 -30.80 13.65
C PHE A 488 4.01 -30.28 12.83
N LEU A 489 5.12 -29.91 13.47
CA LEU A 489 6.25 -29.24 12.85
C LEU A 489 7.56 -30.00 13.12
N THR A 490 8.37 -30.10 12.09
CA THR A 490 9.78 -30.50 12.23
C THR A 490 10.64 -29.23 12.10
N ILE A 491 11.39 -28.92 13.14
CA ILE A 491 12.20 -27.71 13.21
C ILE A 491 13.68 -28.10 13.09
N PRO A 492 14.31 -27.86 11.92
CA PRO A 492 15.71 -28.16 11.72
C PRO A 492 16.59 -27.27 12.60
N MET A 493 17.71 -27.81 13.05
CA MET A 493 18.65 -27.11 13.92
C MET A 493 20.09 -27.28 13.43
N THR A 494 20.87 -26.23 13.59
CA THR A 494 22.30 -26.24 13.30
C THR A 494 23.10 -26.83 14.46
N ARG A 495 24.36 -27.19 14.21
CA ARG A 495 25.26 -27.77 15.25
C ARG A 495 25.52 -26.86 16.45
N ASP A 496 25.39 -25.56 16.28
CA ASP A 496 25.52 -24.54 17.34
C ASP A 496 24.20 -24.26 18.06
N GLY A 497 23.17 -25.07 17.81
CA GLY A 497 21.89 -25.03 18.48
C GLY A 497 20.93 -23.97 17.95
N GLN A 498 21.23 -23.28 16.85
CA GLN A 498 20.29 -22.34 16.24
C GLN A 498 19.25 -23.10 15.44
N PHE A 499 17.99 -22.63 15.53
CA PHE A 499 16.90 -23.14 14.74
C PHE A 499 16.04 -22.01 14.17
N LYS A 500 15.42 -22.29 13.04
CA LYS A 500 14.53 -21.36 12.36
C LYS A 500 13.36 -22.13 11.72
N LEU A 501 12.18 -21.61 11.90
CA LEU A 501 10.97 -22.07 11.25
C LEU A 501 10.33 -20.89 10.52
N ASP A 502 10.20 -21.00 9.20
CA ASP A 502 9.64 -19.95 8.32
C ASP A 502 8.24 -20.34 7.80
N ASN A 503 7.56 -19.37 7.21
CA ASN A 503 6.28 -19.51 6.52
C ASN A 503 5.12 -19.96 7.42
N LEU A 504 5.16 -19.58 8.70
CA LEU A 504 4.03 -19.80 9.59
C LEU A 504 2.91 -18.81 9.29
N TYR A 505 1.68 -19.29 9.37
CA TYR A 505 0.51 -18.49 9.10
C TYR A 505 -0.58 -18.77 10.14
N PHE A 506 -0.73 -17.87 11.10
CA PHE A 506 -1.78 -17.93 12.12
C PHE A 506 -2.06 -16.55 12.69
N PHE A 507 -3.27 -16.39 13.23
CA PHE A 507 -3.72 -15.13 13.87
C PHE A 507 -3.74 -15.29 15.40
N ASP A 508 -3.69 -14.14 16.11
CA ASP A 508 -3.67 -14.06 17.56
C ASP A 508 -2.42 -14.76 18.13
N THR A 509 -2.56 -15.46 19.22
CA THR A 509 -1.50 -16.18 19.90
C THR A 509 -1.62 -17.68 19.68
N ALA A 510 -0.48 -18.35 19.59
CA ALA A 510 -0.39 -19.79 19.54
C ALA A 510 0.59 -20.32 20.60
N LYS A 511 0.39 -21.54 21.05
CA LYS A 511 1.35 -22.27 21.88
C LYS A 511 2.17 -23.19 21.01
N LEU A 512 3.49 -23.03 21.02
CA LEU A 512 4.41 -24.00 20.42
C LEU A 512 4.87 -24.93 21.51
N TYR A 513 4.44 -26.19 21.48
CA TYR A 513 4.97 -27.29 22.26
C TYR A 513 6.18 -27.85 21.52
N TYR A 514 7.27 -28.19 22.20
CA TYR A 514 8.48 -28.64 21.54
C TYR A 514 9.26 -29.65 22.37
N GLN A 515 10.05 -30.48 21.68
CA GLN A 515 11.03 -31.39 22.27
C GLN A 515 12.11 -31.76 21.21
N PHE A 516 13.26 -32.26 21.63
CA PHE A 516 14.22 -32.83 20.68
C PHE A 516 13.65 -34.07 20.00
N ASN A 517 14.04 -34.27 18.75
CA ASN A 517 13.74 -35.50 18.01
C ASN A 517 14.32 -36.70 18.74
N ASN A 518 13.55 -37.79 18.85
CA ASN A 518 13.95 -39.04 19.49
C ASN A 518 14.31 -38.92 20.99
N ASP A 519 13.88 -37.87 21.70
CA ASP A 519 14.06 -37.68 23.12
C ASP A 519 12.77 -38.08 23.89
N LYS A 520 12.43 -39.38 23.83
CA LYS A 520 11.18 -39.93 24.39
C LYS A 520 11.06 -39.66 25.89
N ASP A 521 12.15 -39.77 26.63
CA ASP A 521 12.17 -39.58 28.08
C ASP A 521 12.48 -38.13 28.49
N LYS A 522 12.62 -37.21 27.49
CA LYS A 522 12.92 -35.78 27.67
C LYS A 522 14.17 -35.43 28.44
N VAL A 523 15.10 -36.36 28.53
CA VAL A 523 16.36 -36.18 29.28
C VAL A 523 17.16 -35.02 28.70
N LEU A 524 17.29 -34.99 27.38
CA LEU A 524 18.01 -33.93 26.66
C LEU A 524 17.21 -32.60 26.67
N THR A 525 15.90 -32.64 26.42
CA THR A 525 15.05 -31.47 26.45
C THR A 525 15.04 -30.78 27.80
N SER A 526 14.97 -31.54 28.89
CA SER A 526 14.98 -31.00 30.27
C SER A 526 16.32 -30.43 30.70
N SER A 527 17.42 -30.86 30.08
CA SER A 527 18.78 -30.35 30.39
C SER A 527 19.16 -29.10 29.58
N ALA A 528 18.31 -28.69 28.65
CA ALA A 528 18.53 -27.54 27.75
C ALA A 528 17.64 -26.34 28.12
N SER A 529 18.14 -25.15 27.82
CA SER A 529 17.32 -23.92 27.81
C SER A 529 17.06 -23.47 26.38
N PHE A 530 15.85 -23.03 26.09
CA PHE A 530 15.45 -22.61 24.74
C PHE A 530 15.10 -21.13 24.73
N THR A 531 15.62 -20.41 23.75
CA THR A 531 15.21 -19.06 23.44
C THR A 531 14.38 -19.07 22.18
N PHE A 532 13.28 -18.32 22.16
CA PHE A 532 12.42 -18.16 21.00
C PHE A 532 12.23 -16.67 20.72
N ASN A 533 12.51 -16.26 19.50
CA ASN A 533 12.32 -14.90 19.05
C ASN A 533 11.40 -14.90 17.83
N ASN A 534 10.33 -14.17 17.92
CA ASN A 534 9.51 -13.86 16.76
C ASN A 534 10.27 -12.92 15.83
N SER A 535 10.08 -13.08 14.53
CA SER A 535 10.68 -12.20 13.51
C SER A 535 10.09 -10.80 13.48
N PHE A 536 9.19 -10.47 14.38
CA PHE A 536 8.53 -9.18 14.37
C PHE A 536 9.48 -8.05 14.64
N ILE A 537 9.50 -7.08 13.73
CA ILE A 537 10.19 -5.84 13.99
C ILE A 537 9.43 -5.05 15.04
N LYS A 538 10.14 -4.57 16.05
CA LYS A 538 9.62 -3.49 16.90
C LYS A 538 9.45 -2.26 16.01
N SER A 539 8.50 -1.36 16.35
CA SER A 539 8.39 -0.12 15.58
C SER A 539 9.74 0.60 15.55
N PRO A 540 10.39 0.71 14.39
CA PRO A 540 11.77 1.21 14.33
C PRO A 540 11.85 2.72 14.16
N LEU A 541 10.72 3.36 13.89
CA LEU A 541 10.68 4.76 13.52
C LEU A 541 10.36 5.62 14.75
N PRO A 542 11.17 6.65 15.02
CA PRO A 542 10.87 7.59 16.09
C PRO A 542 9.54 8.32 15.82
N PRO A 543 8.87 8.85 16.86
CA PRO A 543 7.69 9.66 16.66
C PRO A 543 8.02 10.87 15.77
N TYR A 544 7.16 11.12 14.79
CA TYR A 544 7.30 12.29 13.91
C TYR A 544 6.85 13.55 14.66
N SER A 545 7.76 14.36 15.10
CA SER A 545 7.48 15.62 15.81
C SER A 545 6.77 16.68 14.95
N LEU A 546 6.65 16.45 13.64
CA LEU A 546 6.13 17.43 12.67
C LEU A 546 4.89 16.94 11.90
N LEU A 547 4.20 15.91 12.38
CA LEU A 547 3.03 15.35 11.66
C LEU A 547 1.92 16.38 11.42
N SER A 548 1.73 17.32 12.34
CA SER A 548 0.72 18.36 12.20
C SER A 548 1.05 19.42 11.15
N THR A 549 2.30 19.55 10.75
CA THR A 549 2.76 20.55 9.77
C THR A 549 2.91 20.00 8.36
N LEU A 550 2.88 18.67 8.20
CA LEU A 550 3.11 18.03 6.91
C LEU A 550 1.87 18.02 6.00
N TYR A 551 0.68 18.18 6.57
CA TYR A 551 -0.58 18.03 5.84
C TYR A 551 -1.52 19.19 6.14
N ALA A 552 -2.01 19.82 5.09
CA ALA A 552 -3.02 20.86 5.19
C ALA A 552 -4.30 20.32 5.84
N PRO A 553 -4.90 21.04 6.79
CA PRO A 553 -6.15 20.65 7.36
C PRO A 553 -7.27 20.71 6.30
N GLN A 554 -7.97 19.62 6.08
CA GLN A 554 -9.16 19.63 5.24
C GLN A 554 -10.28 20.37 6.00
N LYS A 555 -10.88 21.36 5.37
CA LYS A 555 -12.06 22.02 5.92
C LYS A 555 -13.30 21.20 5.58
N ALA A 556 -13.80 20.45 6.57
CA ALA A 556 -15.08 19.78 6.42
C ALA A 556 -16.24 20.80 6.55
N ASP A 557 -17.32 20.56 5.79
CA ASP A 557 -18.54 21.32 5.92
C ASP A 557 -19.15 21.14 7.32
N SER A 558 -19.49 22.23 7.97
CA SER A 558 -20.05 22.24 9.32
C SER A 558 -21.38 21.47 9.42
N VAL A 559 -22.18 21.45 8.35
CA VAL A 559 -23.44 20.70 8.29
C VAL A 559 -23.17 19.20 8.28
N ILE A 560 -22.16 18.76 7.50
CA ILE A 560 -21.72 17.38 7.46
C ILE A 560 -21.20 16.91 8.82
N LEU A 561 -20.34 17.72 9.45
CA LEU A 561 -19.80 17.43 10.77
C LEU A 561 -20.90 17.30 11.82
N LEU A 562 -21.87 18.22 11.83
CA LEU A 562 -23.00 18.18 12.76
C LEU A 562 -23.86 16.94 12.56
N ARG A 563 -24.17 16.60 11.30
CA ARG A 563 -24.96 15.40 10.99
C ARG A 563 -24.24 14.12 11.39
N SER A 564 -22.97 13.99 11.07
CA SER A 564 -22.14 12.86 11.47
C SER A 564 -22.08 12.69 12.99
N SER A 565 -21.84 13.78 13.73
CA SER A 565 -21.81 13.77 15.21
C SER A 565 -23.14 13.34 15.80
N ASN A 566 -24.27 13.77 15.23
CA ASN A 566 -25.61 13.36 15.70
C ASN A 566 -25.84 11.86 15.48
N LEU A 567 -25.48 11.31 14.31
CA LEU A 567 -25.61 9.88 14.06
C LEU A 567 -24.72 9.06 15.00
N ALA A 568 -23.48 9.48 15.21
CA ALA A 568 -22.57 8.81 16.15
C ALA A 568 -23.09 8.83 17.59
N ARG A 569 -23.73 9.93 18.02
CA ARG A 569 -24.40 10.01 19.32
C ARG A 569 -25.54 9.02 19.43
N LEU A 570 -26.42 8.97 18.43
CA LEU A 570 -27.53 8.02 18.38
C LEU A 570 -27.04 6.57 18.43
N GLN A 571 -26.00 6.24 17.70
CA GLN A 571 -25.38 4.89 17.69
C GLN A 571 -24.84 4.52 19.08
N ARG A 572 -24.18 5.45 19.77
CA ARG A 572 -23.68 5.23 21.14
C ARG A 572 -24.80 5.06 22.15
N ASP A 573 -25.78 5.97 22.12
CA ASP A 573 -26.95 5.88 23.01
C ASP A 573 -27.65 4.52 22.86
N GLN A 574 -27.72 4.02 21.61
CA GLN A 574 -28.28 2.69 21.33
C GLN A 574 -27.39 1.57 21.87
N THR A 575 -26.07 1.68 21.70
CA THR A 575 -25.12 0.68 22.21
C THR A 575 -25.16 0.61 23.73
N GLU A 576 -25.23 1.76 24.41
CA GLU A 576 -25.38 1.82 25.88
C GLU A 576 -26.70 1.22 26.36
N ARG A 577 -27.82 1.54 25.69
CA ARG A 577 -29.11 0.93 25.99
C ARG A 577 -29.07 -0.60 25.87
N ASN A 578 -28.45 -1.10 24.82
CA ASN A 578 -28.29 -2.53 24.61
C ASN A 578 -27.43 -3.18 25.71
N ARG A 579 -26.37 -2.51 26.15
CA ARG A 579 -25.56 -2.96 27.31
C ARG A 579 -26.37 -3.04 28.59
N VAL A 580 -27.16 -2.03 28.87
CA VAL A 580 -28.02 -1.99 30.08
C VAL A 580 -29.11 -3.08 30.01
N GLN A 581 -29.74 -3.26 28.86
CA GLN A 581 -30.74 -4.33 28.67
C GLN A 581 -30.13 -5.71 28.79
N THR A 582 -28.93 -5.93 28.30
CA THR A 582 -28.22 -7.21 28.39
C THR A 582 -27.85 -7.55 29.85
N LEU A 583 -27.59 -6.53 30.69
CA LEU A 583 -27.32 -6.71 32.11
C LEU A 583 -28.59 -6.97 32.95
N SER A 584 -29.75 -6.51 32.48
CA SER A 584 -31.04 -6.70 33.21
C SER A 584 -31.81 -7.97 32.81
N THR A 585 -31.42 -8.62 31.71
CA THR A 585 -32.13 -9.80 31.19
C THR A 585 -31.14 -10.88 30.75
N VAL A 586 -30.42 -11.47 31.73
CA VAL A 586 -29.77 -12.76 31.47
C VAL A 586 -30.81 -13.84 31.72
N ILE A 587 -31.82 -13.89 30.89
CA ILE A 587 -32.51 -15.15 30.59
C ILE A 587 -31.82 -15.65 29.31
N ILE A 588 -30.95 -16.64 29.53
CA ILE A 588 -30.30 -17.39 28.45
C ILE A 588 -31.39 -18.14 27.66
N LYS A 589 -32.03 -17.48 26.71
CA LYS A 589 -32.54 -18.16 25.53
C LYS A 589 -31.39 -18.23 24.56
N ALA A 590 -30.43 -19.08 24.82
CA ALA A 590 -29.51 -19.55 23.80
C ALA A 590 -30.38 -20.09 22.65
N LYS A 591 -30.46 -19.32 21.54
CA LYS A 591 -30.95 -19.86 20.29
C LYS A 591 -29.99 -21.02 20.01
N GLN A 592 -30.54 -22.22 20.06
CA GLN A 592 -29.71 -23.42 19.83
C GLN A 592 -29.12 -23.27 18.44
N LYS A 593 -27.80 -22.99 18.36
CA LYS A 593 -27.09 -22.96 17.06
C LYS A 593 -27.42 -24.25 16.36
N SER A 594 -27.71 -24.17 15.07
CA SER A 594 -27.86 -25.35 14.23
C SER A 594 -26.63 -26.24 14.37
N LEU A 595 -26.75 -27.53 14.13
CA LEU A 595 -25.60 -28.44 14.19
C LEU A 595 -24.46 -27.95 13.31
N LYS A 596 -24.77 -27.43 12.12
CA LYS A 596 -23.80 -26.84 11.19
C LYS A 596 -23.09 -25.62 11.78
N GLU A 597 -23.80 -24.69 12.42
CA GLU A 597 -23.21 -23.51 13.06
C GLU A 597 -22.37 -23.86 14.29
N LYS A 598 -22.77 -24.91 15.03
CA LYS A 598 -21.95 -25.44 16.14
C LYS A 598 -20.65 -26.04 15.61
N MET A 599 -20.75 -26.91 14.60
CA MET A 599 -19.58 -27.53 14.00
C MET A 599 -18.68 -26.49 13.34
N ASP A 600 -19.24 -25.50 12.64
CA ASP A 600 -18.46 -24.41 12.08
C ASP A 600 -17.68 -23.66 13.19
N ALA A 601 -18.34 -23.28 14.26
CA ALA A 601 -17.71 -22.64 15.41
C ALA A 601 -16.67 -23.50 16.14
N ASP A 602 -16.87 -24.81 16.19
CA ASP A 602 -16.01 -25.76 16.92
C ASP A 602 -14.82 -26.24 16.09
N TYR A 603 -14.94 -26.29 14.77
CA TYR A 603 -13.93 -26.86 13.88
C TYR A 603 -13.19 -25.86 13.02
N THR A 604 -13.74 -24.66 12.77
CA THR A 604 -13.15 -23.71 11.83
C THR A 604 -12.57 -22.46 12.50
N SER A 605 -11.53 -21.89 11.87
CA SER A 605 -10.88 -20.67 12.32
C SER A 605 -10.55 -19.72 11.16
N GLY A 606 -10.35 -18.44 11.46
CA GLY A 606 -9.88 -17.44 10.51
C GLY A 606 -10.65 -17.43 9.18
N PHE A 607 -9.98 -17.63 8.07
CA PHE A 607 -10.60 -17.68 6.73
C PHE A 607 -11.50 -18.88 6.49
N PHE A 608 -11.40 -19.91 7.32
CA PHE A 608 -12.24 -21.11 7.24
C PHE A 608 -13.56 -20.97 8.01
N SER A 609 -13.67 -19.96 8.88
CA SER A 609 -14.88 -19.69 9.66
C SER A 609 -15.87 -18.85 8.85
N GLY A 610 -17.10 -19.30 8.75
CA GLY A 610 -18.12 -18.66 7.91
C GLY A 610 -17.82 -18.81 6.42
N GLY A 611 -18.06 -17.78 5.63
CA GLY A 611 -17.77 -17.73 4.19
C GLY A 611 -18.86 -18.31 3.29
N ASP A 612 -18.84 -17.90 2.00
CA ASP A 612 -19.76 -18.39 0.97
C ASP A 612 -19.25 -19.73 0.43
N GLY A 613 -19.85 -20.78 0.88
CA GLY A 613 -19.46 -22.14 0.49
C GLY A 613 -20.48 -23.20 0.89
N TYR A 614 -20.09 -24.45 0.70
CA TYR A 614 -20.88 -25.61 1.07
C TYR A 614 -20.30 -26.23 2.33
N THR A 615 -21.16 -26.48 3.33
CA THR A 615 -20.79 -27.19 4.56
C THR A 615 -21.53 -28.49 4.64
N PHE A 616 -20.82 -29.63 4.72
CA PHE A 616 -21.34 -30.97 4.86
C PHE A 616 -20.93 -31.52 6.23
N THR A 617 -21.90 -31.95 7.01
CA THR A 617 -21.70 -32.67 8.28
C THR A 617 -21.86 -34.16 8.00
N THR A 618 -20.94 -34.99 8.48
CA THR A 618 -20.89 -36.42 8.11
C THR A 618 -21.70 -37.30 9.06
N ASP A 619 -21.92 -36.85 10.30
CA ASP A 619 -22.58 -37.67 11.31
C ASP A 619 -24.06 -37.93 11.01
N ASP A 620 -24.74 -36.95 10.40
CA ASP A 620 -26.16 -37.03 10.07
C ASP A 620 -26.44 -37.42 8.61
N ASP A 621 -25.39 -37.62 7.80
CA ASP A 621 -25.54 -38.02 6.38
C ASP A 621 -25.22 -39.49 6.17
N PRO A 622 -26.25 -40.34 5.92
CA PRO A 622 -26.03 -41.79 5.65
C PRO A 622 -25.11 -42.06 4.46
N PHE A 623 -25.09 -41.15 3.45
CA PHE A 623 -24.22 -41.29 2.30
C PHE A 623 -22.76 -41.04 2.62
N ALA A 624 -22.47 -40.19 3.64
CA ALA A 624 -21.10 -39.96 4.07
C ALA A 624 -20.47 -41.25 4.63
N LYS A 625 -21.25 -42.04 5.37
CA LYS A 625 -20.77 -43.29 5.98
C LYS A 625 -20.50 -44.38 4.98
N SER A 626 -21.16 -44.35 3.82
CA SER A 626 -20.98 -45.34 2.75
C SER A 626 -19.96 -44.94 1.67
N ALA A 627 -19.51 -43.67 1.71
CA ALA A 627 -18.55 -43.16 0.73
C ALA A 627 -17.14 -43.72 0.97
N GLN A 628 -16.46 -44.14 -0.10
CA GLN A 628 -15.11 -44.70 -0.03
C GLN A 628 -14.01 -43.62 0.29
N SER A 629 -14.25 -42.37 -0.08
CA SER A 629 -13.32 -41.28 0.17
C SER A 629 -14.06 -39.91 0.21
N VAL A 630 -13.38 -38.90 0.67
CA VAL A 630 -13.85 -37.50 0.66
C VAL A 630 -14.25 -37.08 -0.78
N PHE A 631 -13.48 -37.46 -1.76
CA PHE A 631 -13.73 -37.07 -3.14
C PHE A 631 -14.93 -37.79 -3.74
N SER A 632 -15.11 -39.09 -3.45
CA SER A 632 -16.29 -39.83 -3.89
C SER A 632 -17.57 -39.30 -3.22
N TYR A 633 -17.47 -38.82 -1.97
CA TYR A 633 -18.57 -38.18 -1.27
C TYR A 633 -18.98 -36.84 -1.86
N LEU A 634 -18.00 -36.01 -2.27
CA LEU A 634 -18.24 -34.69 -2.85
C LEU A 634 -18.68 -34.71 -4.31
N GLN A 635 -18.48 -35.82 -5.00
CA GLN A 635 -18.78 -35.94 -6.43
C GLN A 635 -20.26 -35.69 -6.71
N GLY A 636 -20.55 -34.71 -7.54
CA GLY A 636 -21.91 -34.30 -7.90
C GLY A 636 -22.67 -33.48 -6.85
N LYS A 637 -22.11 -33.26 -5.64
CA LYS A 637 -22.77 -32.45 -4.57
C LYS A 637 -22.49 -30.95 -4.63
N VAL A 638 -21.45 -30.55 -5.34
CA VAL A 638 -21.02 -29.14 -5.42
C VAL A 638 -21.02 -28.68 -6.86
N ALA A 639 -21.82 -27.68 -7.14
CA ALA A 639 -21.94 -27.12 -8.48
C ALA A 639 -20.63 -26.44 -8.91
N GLY A 640 -20.06 -26.86 -10.04
CA GLY A 640 -18.83 -26.32 -10.61
C GLY A 640 -17.55 -27.00 -10.12
N LEU A 641 -17.59 -27.82 -9.08
CA LEU A 641 -16.46 -28.63 -8.64
C LEU A 641 -16.38 -29.90 -9.49
N GLN A 642 -15.24 -30.13 -10.13
CA GLN A 642 -14.94 -31.33 -10.89
C GLN A 642 -13.89 -32.16 -10.13
N ILE A 643 -14.16 -33.42 -9.92
CA ILE A 643 -13.26 -34.34 -9.23
C ILE A 643 -12.93 -35.48 -10.20
N SER A 644 -11.66 -35.58 -10.57
CA SER A 644 -11.15 -36.73 -11.32
C SER A 644 -10.70 -37.81 -10.34
N THR A 645 -11.22 -39.00 -10.48
CA THR A 645 -10.81 -40.20 -9.71
C THR A 645 -9.81 -41.05 -10.45
N GLN A 646 -9.42 -40.69 -11.69
CA GLN A 646 -8.42 -41.41 -12.50
C GLN A 646 -7.03 -40.77 -12.32
N GLY A 647 -6.00 -41.55 -12.24
CA GLY A 647 -4.62 -41.11 -12.02
C GLY A 647 -4.32 -40.71 -10.57
N GLN A 648 -3.58 -39.63 -10.35
CA GLN A 648 -3.25 -39.13 -9.02
C GLN A 648 -4.43 -38.42 -8.35
N GLY A 649 -5.58 -38.29 -9.01
CA GLY A 649 -6.75 -37.57 -8.57
C GLY A 649 -6.54 -36.06 -8.64
N GLU A 650 -7.49 -35.32 -9.13
CA GLU A 650 -7.41 -33.85 -9.22
C GLU A 650 -8.78 -33.25 -8.87
N ALA A 651 -8.80 -32.23 -8.03
CA ALA A 651 -10.00 -31.46 -7.78
C ALA A 651 -9.84 -30.10 -8.43
N THR A 652 -10.75 -29.74 -9.32
CA THR A 652 -10.74 -28.44 -9.99
C THR A 652 -12.10 -27.77 -9.89
N TRP A 653 -12.10 -26.47 -9.74
CA TRP A 653 -13.31 -25.67 -9.82
C TRP A 653 -13.26 -24.81 -11.06
N ARG A 654 -14.15 -25.10 -12.02
CA ARG A 654 -14.20 -24.40 -13.33
C ARG A 654 -12.82 -24.33 -14.03
N GLY A 655 -12.03 -25.40 -13.93
CA GLY A 655 -10.73 -25.53 -14.58
C GLY A 655 -9.52 -25.03 -13.80
N SER A 656 -9.72 -24.40 -12.63
CA SER A 656 -8.62 -24.01 -11.72
C SER A 656 -8.44 -25.05 -10.62
N ALA A 657 -7.19 -25.36 -10.26
CA ALA A 657 -6.87 -26.31 -9.19
C ALA A 657 -7.43 -25.86 -7.84
N THR A 658 -8.15 -26.76 -7.17
CA THR A 658 -8.73 -26.48 -5.84
C THR A 658 -7.71 -26.75 -4.75
N SER A 659 -7.53 -25.83 -3.83
CA SER A 659 -6.64 -25.97 -2.68
C SER A 659 -7.22 -26.96 -1.67
N LEU A 660 -6.39 -27.86 -1.15
CA LEU A 660 -6.82 -28.94 -0.26
C LEU A 660 -6.29 -28.71 1.17
N PHE A 661 -7.17 -28.91 2.15
CA PHE A 661 -6.84 -28.72 3.56
C PHE A 661 -7.36 -29.88 4.41
N LEU A 662 -6.53 -30.31 5.35
CA LEU A 662 -6.90 -31.22 6.42
C LEU A 662 -6.72 -30.50 7.76
N ASN A 663 -7.82 -30.30 8.50
CA ASN A 663 -7.82 -29.52 9.75
C ASN A 663 -7.12 -28.15 9.58
N GLU A 664 -7.41 -27.46 8.47
CA GLU A 664 -6.90 -26.14 8.08
C GLU A 664 -5.39 -26.09 7.68
N SER A 665 -4.71 -27.23 7.69
CA SER A 665 -3.36 -27.39 7.16
C SER A 665 -3.41 -27.80 5.69
N THR A 666 -2.55 -27.24 4.85
CA THR A 666 -2.45 -27.62 3.43
C THR A 666 -2.11 -29.11 3.32
N THR A 667 -2.77 -29.81 2.43
CA THR A 667 -2.62 -31.25 2.26
C THR A 667 -2.62 -31.60 0.76
N ASP A 668 -2.30 -32.83 0.44
CA ASP A 668 -2.35 -33.37 -0.90
C ASP A 668 -3.56 -34.30 -1.13
N VAL A 669 -3.77 -34.63 -2.39
CA VAL A 669 -4.87 -35.48 -2.81
C VAL A 669 -4.78 -36.87 -2.16
N SER A 670 -3.58 -37.42 -2.05
CA SER A 670 -3.36 -38.78 -1.54
C SER A 670 -3.74 -38.89 -0.05
N GLN A 671 -3.47 -37.84 0.73
CA GLN A 671 -3.86 -37.79 2.14
C GLN A 671 -5.38 -37.77 2.28
N LEU A 672 -6.08 -36.93 1.49
CA LEU A 672 -7.55 -36.85 1.57
C LEU A 672 -8.25 -38.08 0.99
N GLN A 673 -7.64 -38.79 0.02
CA GLN A 673 -8.17 -40.06 -0.50
C GLN A 673 -8.12 -41.18 0.53
N ASN A 674 -7.09 -41.17 1.38
CA ASN A 674 -6.85 -42.23 2.37
C ASN A 674 -7.55 -42.00 3.72
N ILE A 675 -8.19 -40.85 3.90
CA ILE A 675 -8.96 -40.60 5.12
C ILE A 675 -10.21 -41.45 5.14
N ASN A 676 -10.38 -42.20 6.24
CA ASN A 676 -11.62 -42.93 6.48
C ASN A 676 -12.76 -41.95 6.72
N MET A 677 -13.83 -42.03 5.94
CA MET A 677 -14.99 -41.15 6.08
C MET A 677 -15.66 -41.20 7.47
N ASN A 678 -15.47 -42.27 8.20
CA ASN A 678 -15.96 -42.40 9.58
C ASN A 678 -15.22 -41.49 10.57
N ASP A 679 -13.99 -41.10 10.22
CA ASP A 679 -13.16 -40.18 11.02
C ASP A 679 -13.37 -38.72 10.63
N VAL A 680 -14.12 -38.45 9.56
CA VAL A 680 -14.45 -37.10 9.13
C VAL A 680 -15.65 -36.57 9.92
N ALA A 681 -15.56 -35.38 10.48
CA ALA A 681 -16.63 -34.68 11.17
C ALA A 681 -17.38 -33.72 10.23
N MET A 682 -16.64 -32.99 9.43
CA MET A 682 -17.17 -31.94 8.57
C MET A 682 -16.31 -31.76 7.34
N ILE A 683 -16.93 -31.43 6.23
CA ILE A 683 -16.24 -30.99 5.01
C ILE A 683 -16.79 -29.64 4.63
N LYS A 684 -15.91 -28.66 4.42
CA LYS A 684 -16.26 -27.35 3.84
C LYS A 684 -15.67 -27.23 2.46
N VAL A 685 -16.48 -26.77 1.54
CA VAL A 685 -16.04 -26.46 0.17
C VAL A 685 -16.27 -24.99 -0.06
N PHE A 686 -15.20 -24.25 -0.13
CA PHE A 686 -15.20 -22.79 -0.33
C PHE A 686 -15.23 -22.49 -1.82
N ARG A 687 -16.13 -21.61 -2.22
CA ARG A 687 -16.16 -21.11 -3.59
C ARG A 687 -14.90 -20.32 -3.90
N PRO A 688 -14.45 -20.32 -5.16
CA PRO A 688 -13.43 -19.36 -5.60
C PRO A 688 -13.90 -17.91 -5.42
N PRO A 689 -12.99 -17.00 -5.00
CA PRO A 689 -11.62 -17.23 -4.55
C PRO A 689 -11.56 -17.56 -3.05
N PHE A 690 -10.65 -18.46 -2.66
CA PHE A 690 -10.43 -18.79 -1.26
C PHE A 690 -9.07 -18.25 -0.76
N PHE A 691 -9.10 -17.35 0.21
CA PHE A 691 -7.92 -16.61 0.69
C PHE A 691 -7.04 -17.34 1.70
N GLY A 692 -7.49 -18.47 2.21
CA GLY A 692 -6.70 -19.30 3.13
C GLY A 692 -5.65 -20.17 2.44
N ALA A 693 -5.54 -20.11 1.10
CA ALA A 693 -4.60 -20.92 0.34
C ALA A 693 -3.34 -20.16 -0.02
N MET A 694 -2.17 -20.71 0.26
CA MET A 694 -0.90 -20.21 -0.27
C MET A 694 -0.85 -20.45 -1.78
N GLY A 695 -0.74 -19.38 -2.59
CA GLY A 695 -0.63 -19.48 -4.06
C GLY A 695 -1.92 -19.21 -4.82
N GLY A 696 -2.84 -18.44 -4.24
CA GLY A 696 -4.00 -17.88 -4.92
C GLY A 696 -5.15 -18.86 -5.11
N GLY A 697 -6.04 -18.96 -4.18
CA GLY A 697 -7.24 -19.81 -4.20
C GLY A 697 -8.25 -19.62 -5.35
N ALA A 698 -7.77 -19.39 -6.57
CA ALA A 698 -8.57 -19.22 -7.79
C ALA A 698 -9.49 -20.43 -8.08
N GLY A 699 -9.13 -21.63 -7.61
CA GLY A 699 -9.94 -22.85 -7.68
C GLY A 699 -10.78 -23.11 -6.43
N GLY A 700 -10.91 -22.14 -5.50
CA GLY A 700 -11.55 -22.38 -4.21
C GLY A 700 -10.77 -23.33 -3.30
N ALA A 701 -11.43 -23.89 -2.29
CA ALA A 701 -10.79 -24.84 -1.38
C ALA A 701 -11.73 -25.95 -0.92
N ILE A 702 -11.16 -27.10 -0.61
CA ILE A 702 -11.80 -28.20 0.11
C ILE A 702 -11.09 -28.35 1.45
N ALA A 703 -11.76 -28.10 2.55
CA ALA A 703 -11.24 -28.31 3.90
C ALA A 703 -11.99 -29.47 4.57
N VAL A 704 -11.22 -30.47 4.98
CA VAL A 704 -11.72 -31.66 5.67
C VAL A 704 -11.36 -31.57 7.15
N TYR A 705 -12.32 -31.77 8.02
CA TYR A 705 -12.16 -31.75 9.46
C TYR A 705 -12.43 -33.14 10.03
N THR A 706 -11.45 -33.66 10.73
CA THR A 706 -11.58 -34.97 11.41
C THR A 706 -12.27 -34.81 12.74
N LYS A 707 -12.94 -35.88 13.18
CA LYS A 707 -13.64 -35.93 14.48
C LYS A 707 -12.65 -35.64 15.62
N LYS A 708 -12.99 -34.66 16.42
CA LYS A 708 -12.28 -34.36 17.66
C LYS A 708 -12.66 -35.46 18.65
N GLY A 709 -11.82 -36.47 18.84
CA GLY A 709 -12.03 -37.48 19.88
C GLY A 709 -12.00 -36.86 21.28
N ALA A 710 -12.43 -37.60 22.29
CA ALA A 710 -12.34 -37.20 23.69
C ALA A 710 -10.91 -36.79 24.14
N ALA A 711 -9.91 -37.15 23.37
CA ALA A 711 -8.51 -36.72 23.50
C ALA A 711 -8.22 -35.27 23.03
N ALA A 712 -9.13 -34.56 22.38
CA ALA A 712 -8.92 -33.18 21.98
C ALA A 712 -8.78 -32.18 23.16
N ASN A 713 -9.18 -32.59 24.36
CA ASN A 713 -8.88 -31.93 25.63
C ASN A 713 -7.62 -32.49 26.32
N SER A 714 -6.88 -33.41 25.68
CA SER A 714 -5.58 -33.79 26.21
C SER A 714 -4.68 -32.56 26.15
N SER A 715 -4.53 -31.84 27.27
CA SER A 715 -3.34 -31.06 27.51
C SER A 715 -2.17 -31.93 27.08
N PHE A 716 -1.28 -31.43 26.22
CA PHE A 716 0.00 -32.09 25.89
C PHE A 716 0.81 -32.15 27.18
N LYS A 717 0.34 -33.01 28.15
CA LYS A 717 0.93 -33.12 29.49
C LYS A 717 2.37 -33.53 29.33
N GLY A 718 3.24 -32.65 29.79
CA GLY A 718 4.65 -32.95 29.88
C GLY A 718 5.50 -32.45 28.72
N LEU A 719 4.98 -31.77 27.69
CA LEU A 719 5.79 -31.02 26.71
C LEU A 719 6.05 -29.60 27.20
N ASP A 720 7.26 -29.12 27.03
CA ASP A 720 7.58 -27.72 27.24
C ASP A 720 6.89 -26.89 26.14
N PHE A 721 6.50 -25.66 26.45
CA PHE A 721 5.86 -24.79 25.48
C PHE A 721 6.32 -23.33 25.60
N THR A 722 6.21 -22.62 24.51
CA THR A 722 6.33 -21.17 24.46
C THR A 722 5.11 -20.55 23.78
N ASN A 723 4.79 -19.29 24.16
CA ASN A 723 3.73 -18.54 23.49
C ASN A 723 4.32 -17.79 22.30
N LEU A 724 3.67 -17.90 21.18
CA LEU A 724 4.01 -17.20 19.94
C LEU A 724 2.94 -16.17 19.63
N LEU A 725 3.36 -15.01 19.14
CA LEU A 725 2.47 -13.99 18.63
C LEU A 725 2.29 -14.19 17.12
N GLY A 726 1.05 -14.27 16.67
CA GLY A 726 0.66 -14.35 15.27
C GLY A 726 0.27 -13.00 14.69
N TYR A 727 -0.32 -13.02 13.51
CA TYR A 727 -0.91 -11.84 12.89
C TYR A 727 -2.03 -11.26 13.75
N SER A 728 -2.28 -9.97 13.60
CA SER A 728 -3.40 -9.30 14.26
C SER A 728 -4.71 -9.93 13.83
N VAL A 729 -5.61 -10.15 14.79
CA VAL A 729 -6.94 -10.67 14.49
C VAL A 729 -7.65 -9.71 13.53
N ILE A 730 -8.19 -10.23 12.45
CA ILE A 730 -8.98 -9.47 11.50
C ILE A 730 -10.42 -9.48 11.99
N LYS A 731 -10.95 -8.30 12.26
CA LYS A 731 -12.37 -8.13 12.55
C LYS A 731 -13.15 -8.27 11.24
N GLN A 732 -14.18 -9.06 11.23
CA GLN A 732 -15.08 -9.14 10.08
C GLN A 732 -16.06 -7.96 10.11
N PHE A 733 -16.26 -7.31 8.96
CA PHE A 733 -17.29 -6.29 8.84
C PHE A 733 -18.68 -6.93 9.01
N TYR A 734 -19.45 -6.44 9.96
CA TYR A 734 -20.81 -6.92 10.18
C TYR A 734 -21.81 -6.14 9.32
N SER A 735 -22.41 -6.81 8.36
CA SER A 735 -23.55 -6.30 7.59
C SER A 735 -24.81 -7.03 8.08
N PRO A 736 -25.77 -6.35 8.75
CA PRO A 736 -26.97 -7.00 9.24
C PRO A 736 -27.83 -7.50 8.09
N ASN A 737 -28.49 -8.62 8.29
CA ASN A 737 -29.51 -9.14 7.37
C ASN A 737 -30.90 -8.96 8.00
N TYR A 738 -31.66 -7.97 7.51
CA TYR A 738 -32.96 -7.64 8.06
C TYR A 738 -34.11 -8.53 7.56
N GLU A 739 -33.88 -9.42 6.61
CA GLU A 739 -34.84 -10.46 6.25
C GLU A 739 -34.95 -11.54 7.35
N THR A 740 -33.83 -11.77 8.08
CA THR A 740 -33.78 -12.81 9.10
C THR A 740 -33.83 -12.27 10.52
N THR A 741 -33.54 -10.98 10.73
CA THR A 741 -33.44 -10.33 12.04
C THR A 741 -34.53 -9.26 12.17
N ASN A 742 -35.62 -9.60 12.88
CA ASN A 742 -36.79 -8.70 13.03
C ASN A 742 -36.76 -7.88 14.35
N ASP A 743 -35.59 -7.44 14.81
CA ASP A 743 -35.55 -6.58 16.00
C ASP A 743 -35.74 -5.10 15.61
N ALA A 744 -37.00 -4.72 15.44
CA ALA A 744 -37.41 -3.35 15.11
C ALA A 744 -37.11 -2.33 16.24
N SER A 745 -36.80 -2.82 17.46
CA SER A 745 -36.58 -1.97 18.66
C SER A 745 -35.19 -1.30 18.66
N ILE A 746 -34.22 -1.83 17.89
CA ILE A 746 -32.84 -1.36 17.84
C ILE A 746 -32.65 -0.47 16.60
N GLY A 747 -32.29 0.80 16.79
CA GLY A 747 -31.96 1.72 15.67
C GLY A 747 -30.64 1.32 14.99
N ASP A 748 -30.58 1.47 13.67
CA ASP A 748 -29.37 1.29 12.86
C ASP A 748 -28.90 2.65 12.35
N TYR A 749 -27.84 3.19 12.95
CA TYR A 749 -27.24 4.49 12.61
C TYR A 749 -25.83 4.34 12.02
N ARG A 750 -25.53 3.17 11.45
CA ARG A 750 -24.24 2.94 10.78
C ARG A 750 -24.01 3.95 9.67
N THR A 751 -22.79 4.43 9.57
CA THR A 751 -22.32 5.35 8.54
C THR A 751 -21.59 4.63 7.41
N THR A 752 -20.94 3.50 7.72
CA THR A 752 -20.44 2.53 6.74
C THR A 752 -21.44 1.38 6.66
N LEU A 753 -22.07 1.21 5.50
CA LEU A 753 -23.14 0.23 5.29
C LEU A 753 -22.61 -1.12 4.85
N TYR A 754 -21.54 -1.10 4.04
CA TYR A 754 -20.86 -2.29 3.55
C TYR A 754 -19.36 -2.01 3.35
N TRP A 755 -18.55 -2.98 3.72
CA TRP A 755 -17.11 -3.01 3.49
C TRP A 755 -16.68 -4.41 3.12
N ASN A 756 -16.00 -4.55 1.99
CA ASN A 756 -15.35 -5.79 1.60
C ASN A 756 -13.95 -5.48 1.05
N PRO A 757 -12.89 -5.85 1.79
CA PRO A 757 -11.52 -5.60 1.36
C PRO A 757 -11.03 -6.58 0.29
N TYR A 758 -11.73 -7.70 0.06
CA TYR A 758 -11.28 -8.74 -0.84
C TYR A 758 -12.36 -9.17 -1.80
N ILE A 759 -12.38 -8.54 -2.97
CA ILE A 759 -13.14 -8.98 -4.14
C ILE A 759 -12.10 -9.42 -5.17
N LEU A 760 -11.93 -10.73 -5.31
CA LEU A 760 -11.06 -11.28 -6.35
C LEU A 760 -11.91 -11.70 -7.54
N LEU A 761 -11.56 -11.14 -8.68
CA LEU A 761 -12.19 -11.45 -9.95
C LEU A 761 -11.12 -12.05 -10.88
N ASP A 762 -11.50 -13.01 -11.68
CA ASP A 762 -10.65 -13.69 -12.63
C ASP A 762 -11.38 -13.92 -13.97
N LYS A 763 -10.71 -14.53 -14.92
CA LYS A 763 -11.29 -14.86 -16.25
C LYS A 763 -12.60 -15.65 -16.19
N ASN A 764 -12.85 -16.39 -15.09
CA ASN A 764 -14.04 -17.22 -14.91
C ASN A 764 -15.12 -16.51 -14.09
N THR A 765 -14.70 -15.58 -13.22
CA THR A 765 -15.58 -14.85 -12.32
C THR A 765 -15.32 -13.37 -12.52
N ARG A 766 -15.89 -12.77 -13.56
CA ARG A 766 -15.74 -11.34 -13.90
C ARG A 766 -16.75 -10.45 -13.18
N ARG A 767 -17.73 -11.05 -12.54
CA ARG A 767 -18.88 -10.38 -11.94
C ARG A 767 -19.08 -10.85 -10.53
N VAL A 768 -19.32 -9.91 -9.64
CA VAL A 768 -19.74 -10.18 -8.26
C VAL A 768 -20.99 -9.37 -7.94
N THR A 769 -21.90 -9.99 -7.20
CA THR A 769 -23.11 -9.37 -6.67
C THR A 769 -23.00 -9.23 -5.17
N LEU A 770 -23.23 -8.02 -4.67
CA LEU A 770 -22.96 -7.61 -3.29
C LEU A 770 -24.26 -7.10 -2.64
N PRO A 771 -24.98 -7.98 -1.92
CA PRO A 771 -26.17 -7.57 -1.18
C PRO A 771 -25.78 -6.93 0.15
N PHE A 772 -26.50 -5.86 0.51
CA PHE A 772 -26.39 -5.20 1.82
C PHE A 772 -27.69 -4.48 2.16
N TYR A 773 -27.79 -4.02 3.39
CA TYR A 773 -28.98 -3.34 3.87
C TYR A 773 -28.68 -1.90 4.27
N ASN A 774 -29.63 -1.01 3.95
CA ASN A 774 -29.56 0.38 4.33
C ASN A 774 -29.61 0.57 5.86
N SER A 775 -29.12 1.70 6.35
CA SER A 775 -29.38 2.13 7.73
C SER A 775 -30.73 2.82 7.86
N ASP A 776 -31.11 3.21 9.08
CA ASP A 776 -32.40 3.85 9.33
C ASP A 776 -32.50 5.26 8.70
N ASN A 777 -31.35 5.93 8.45
CA ASN A 777 -31.30 7.34 8.05
C ASN A 777 -30.63 7.64 6.72
N CYS A 778 -29.98 6.68 6.09
CA CYS A 778 -29.25 6.91 4.84
C CYS A 778 -30.22 7.05 3.66
N LYS A 779 -30.07 8.15 2.90
CA LYS A 779 -30.84 8.46 1.68
C LYS A 779 -29.99 8.57 0.44
N LYS A 780 -28.67 8.50 0.61
CA LYS A 780 -27.69 8.68 -0.44
C LYS A 780 -26.51 7.77 -0.18
N LEU A 781 -26.22 6.89 -1.13
CA LEU A 781 -25.07 6.00 -1.05
C LEU A 781 -23.87 6.62 -1.76
N ARG A 782 -22.71 6.59 -1.15
CA ARG A 782 -21.42 6.78 -1.82
C ARG A 782 -20.71 5.43 -1.85
N VAL A 783 -20.36 4.99 -3.05
CA VAL A 783 -19.66 3.73 -3.28
C VAL A 783 -18.32 4.01 -3.89
N ILE A 784 -17.27 3.45 -3.31
CA ILE A 784 -15.91 3.54 -3.82
C ILE A 784 -15.38 2.12 -4.02
N ILE A 785 -14.84 1.87 -5.21
CA ILE A 785 -14.07 0.67 -5.53
C ILE A 785 -12.65 1.10 -5.83
N GLU A 786 -11.68 0.43 -5.25
CA GLU A 786 -10.27 0.54 -5.63
C GLU A 786 -9.69 -0.85 -5.87
N GLY A 787 -8.68 -0.94 -6.73
CA GLY A 787 -8.09 -2.22 -7.03
C GLY A 787 -6.89 -2.19 -7.95
N VAL A 788 -6.30 -3.38 -8.12
CA VAL A 788 -5.16 -3.64 -8.99
C VAL A 788 -5.36 -4.96 -9.70
N ASN A 789 -4.99 -5.04 -10.98
CA ASN A 789 -4.96 -6.28 -11.74
C ASN A 789 -3.54 -6.90 -11.77
N GLU A 790 -3.39 -8.08 -12.33
CA GLU A 790 -2.12 -8.82 -12.39
C GLU A 790 -1.03 -8.14 -13.24
N LEU A 791 -1.39 -7.20 -14.11
CA LEU A 791 -0.45 -6.38 -14.89
C LEU A 791 -0.03 -5.09 -14.18
N GLY A 792 -0.55 -4.82 -12.97
CA GLY A 792 -0.27 -3.60 -12.23
C GLY A 792 -1.11 -2.40 -12.65
N GLN A 793 -2.10 -2.59 -13.53
CA GLN A 793 -3.07 -1.55 -13.81
C GLN A 793 -3.98 -1.36 -12.60
N LEU A 794 -4.38 -0.14 -12.38
CA LEU A 794 -5.15 0.29 -11.23
C LEU A 794 -6.61 0.54 -11.63
N THR A 795 -7.51 0.48 -10.68
CA THR A 795 -8.88 0.96 -10.87
C THR A 795 -9.36 1.76 -9.69
N ARG A 796 -10.14 2.78 -9.97
CA ARG A 796 -10.95 3.51 -9.02
C ARG A 796 -12.27 3.86 -9.68
N GLU A 797 -13.33 3.35 -9.11
CA GLU A 797 -14.68 3.71 -9.50
C GLU A 797 -15.38 4.33 -8.30
N GLU A 798 -15.98 5.49 -8.49
CA GLU A 798 -16.72 6.20 -7.46
C GLU A 798 -18.07 6.62 -7.98
N LYS A 799 -19.15 6.08 -7.40
CA LYS A 799 -20.52 6.41 -7.76
C LYS A 799 -21.35 6.81 -6.55
N THR A 800 -22.24 7.73 -6.80
CA THR A 800 -23.29 8.12 -5.86
C THR A 800 -24.63 7.64 -6.36
N PHE A 801 -25.43 7.04 -5.49
CA PHE A 801 -26.79 6.60 -5.76
C PHE A 801 -27.75 7.34 -4.83
N GLU A 802 -28.86 7.84 -5.41
CA GLU A 802 -29.97 8.56 -4.74
C GLU A 802 -31.30 7.94 -5.12
#